data_8ff541f5f4d19a4a89284c84debba26d
#
_entry.id   8ff541f5f4d19a4a89284c84debba26d
#
_cell.length_a   1.000
_cell.length_b   1.000
_cell.length_c   1.000
_cell.angle_alpha   90.00
_cell.angle_beta   90.00
_cell.angle_gamma   90.00
#
_symmetry.space_group_name_H-M   'P 1'
#
loop_
_entity.id
_entity.type
_entity.pdbx_description
1 polymer ?
#
loop_
_entity_poly.entity_id
_entity_poly.type
_entity_poly.pdbx_seq_one_letter_code
_entity_poly.pdbx_strand_id
1 'polypeptide(L)'
;PRGPHRAATFRGDIEGLRALAVLSVVVEHFNPRLIRSGFLGVDVFFVISGYVITLSLLSRQERAHLKGDSMRFSEFITAFYSRRFKRLTPALVVCVVATFVGLCLFCEDPRISFATGKRALFGFSNIYLAAKAEDYFGDTAAVNAYTQTWSLGVEEQFYVLYPIIFWATGASRRRAPYLAVMGLLSAASLAVFADWNRSNQMSKAYFLTQARFWELAAGCLVAFFQRRKANASLGEAAGDDMGAVSGRKDRRTGVGILADASLAGIAAIMAFAPLTVITWSTIAAVCLTAVCILVGEEGGAVYSVLSHRYMLLIGERSYSIYLWHWSVLVLSRWTVSVTAASAVLLVPLVFLLGCASYEWVEKPSRGAVWSDRDGRVVLMGLFLSLSGVMSMCTVMLYSKQLFLGTTHCRRNFNETCVPKAGMHQRIEPEVPLSTINNKNCFKTLRDTGFIANTAEMCTKRPAAGVPTTRRLYVYGDSFAAAQHLVVANAMRQHPDWQLYFVAGQSCPFDLSGSIFTDYPVRASKCNKLNRDRAKLFRETFRPGDILYVAHRSMGRQQEWFQQLTELSKFAQDEAFHLVVQTKIPLFQEIKRTMSRESINMCVEAKYFWFNSGALKDCRRPFWVPREGSPSFSDKLKRIADQHNTTWLFDTESLLCDGSGCSTHTEDNVRLYRDQESHLSKWGQLLLSPHFAALLERLPGPPPPPGSAEASTKEAAKEAAKKAAKGGGPGAAPAATAGPAAASAAKRPSAAPSSSKEA
;
A
#
# COMPACT_ATOMS: atom_id res chain seq x y z
N PRO A 1 -60.74 1.87 -21.67
CA PRO A 1 -59.71 1.12 -22.38
C PRO A 1 -58.33 1.63 -21.91
N ARG A 2 -57.73 0.88 -21.03
CA ARG A 2 -56.36 1.15 -20.61
C ARG A 2 -55.43 0.68 -21.71
N GLY A 3 -54.76 1.61 -22.42
CA GLY A 3 -53.71 1.27 -23.36
C GLY A 3 -52.61 0.43 -22.68
N PRO A 4 -51.92 -0.44 -23.39
CA PRO A 4 -50.95 -1.36 -22.84
C PRO A 4 -49.77 -0.54 -22.26
N HIS A 5 -49.70 -0.44 -20.93
CA HIS A 5 -48.48 0.00 -20.26
C HIS A 5 -47.39 -1.00 -20.63
N ARG A 6 -46.51 -0.71 -21.58
CA ARG A 6 -45.28 -1.45 -21.82
C ARG A 6 -44.51 -1.43 -20.51
N ALA A 7 -44.54 -2.57 -19.78
CA ALA A 7 -43.60 -2.84 -18.74
C ALA A 7 -42.19 -2.59 -19.30
N ALA A 8 -41.32 -1.90 -18.56
CA ALA A 8 -39.94 -1.71 -18.96
C ALA A 8 -39.38 -3.12 -19.28
N THR A 9 -39.04 -3.34 -20.55
CA THR A 9 -38.53 -4.63 -21.01
C THR A 9 -37.28 -4.97 -20.19
N PHE A 10 -37.27 -6.13 -19.56
CA PHE A 10 -36.12 -6.65 -18.80
C PHE A 10 -34.91 -6.76 -19.73
N ARG A 11 -33.79 -6.10 -19.40
CA ARG A 11 -32.54 -6.08 -20.15
C ARG A 11 -31.60 -7.18 -19.63
N GLY A 12 -31.78 -8.41 -20.16
CA GLY A 12 -30.97 -9.56 -19.79
C GLY A 12 -29.48 -9.39 -20.10
N ASP A 13 -29.15 -8.71 -21.19
CA ASP A 13 -27.78 -8.38 -21.58
C ASP A 13 -27.04 -7.53 -20.54
N ILE A 14 -27.71 -6.57 -19.89
CA ILE A 14 -27.12 -5.76 -18.83
C ILE A 14 -26.84 -6.58 -17.58
N GLU A 15 -27.76 -7.45 -17.18
CA GLU A 15 -27.49 -8.37 -16.06
C GLU A 15 -26.35 -9.33 -16.39
N GLY A 16 -26.24 -9.81 -17.63
CA GLY A 16 -25.11 -10.60 -18.09
C GLY A 16 -23.78 -9.83 -18.09
N LEU A 17 -23.77 -8.56 -18.50
CA LEU A 17 -22.58 -7.72 -18.39
C LEU A 17 -22.14 -7.52 -16.94
N ARG A 18 -23.07 -7.38 -15.99
CA ARG A 18 -22.78 -7.34 -14.55
C ARG A 18 -22.16 -8.65 -14.06
N ALA A 19 -22.64 -9.79 -14.57
CA ALA A 19 -22.05 -11.09 -14.27
C ALA A 19 -20.61 -11.19 -14.79
N LEU A 20 -20.36 -10.81 -16.04
CA LEU A 20 -19.02 -10.78 -16.63
C LEU A 20 -18.07 -9.90 -15.79
N ALA A 21 -18.53 -8.71 -15.42
CA ALA A 21 -17.77 -7.75 -14.66
C ALA A 21 -17.39 -8.29 -13.26
N VAL A 22 -18.32 -8.90 -12.51
CA VAL A 22 -17.98 -9.44 -11.19
C VAL A 22 -17.12 -10.68 -11.29
N LEU A 23 -17.35 -11.55 -12.29
CA LEU A 23 -16.53 -12.73 -12.51
C LEU A 23 -15.09 -12.37 -12.83
N SER A 24 -14.85 -11.39 -13.72
CA SER A 24 -13.49 -10.94 -14.06
C SER A 24 -12.74 -10.42 -12.84
N VAL A 25 -13.39 -9.62 -11.98
CA VAL A 25 -12.82 -9.11 -10.74
C VAL A 25 -12.48 -10.23 -9.76
N VAL A 26 -13.40 -11.18 -9.56
CA VAL A 26 -13.16 -12.30 -8.64
C VAL A 26 -12.00 -13.17 -9.14
N VAL A 27 -12.00 -13.54 -10.43
CA VAL A 27 -10.94 -14.40 -10.99
C VAL A 27 -9.58 -13.72 -10.91
N GLU A 28 -9.47 -12.45 -11.25
CA GLU A 28 -8.20 -11.70 -11.17
C GLU A 28 -7.66 -11.66 -9.75
N HIS A 29 -8.49 -11.38 -8.76
CA HIS A 29 -8.05 -11.28 -7.38
C HIS A 29 -7.60 -12.62 -6.77
N PHE A 30 -8.19 -13.74 -7.18
CA PHE A 30 -7.80 -15.07 -6.71
C PHE A 30 -6.69 -15.70 -7.57
N ASN A 31 -6.62 -15.37 -8.86
CA ASN A 31 -5.57 -15.86 -9.76
C ASN A 31 -5.28 -14.87 -10.90
N PRO A 32 -4.41 -13.87 -10.69
CA PRO A 32 -4.08 -12.87 -11.70
C PRO A 32 -3.32 -13.43 -12.92
N ARG A 33 -2.94 -14.72 -12.91
CA ARG A 33 -2.35 -15.38 -14.08
C ARG A 33 -3.39 -15.76 -15.12
N LEU A 34 -4.64 -16.01 -14.70
CA LEU A 34 -5.74 -16.36 -15.60
C LEU A 34 -6.30 -15.12 -16.32
N ILE A 35 -6.51 -14.04 -15.59
CA ILE A 35 -7.02 -12.76 -16.10
C ILE A 35 -6.13 -11.65 -15.54
N ARG A 36 -5.46 -10.90 -16.42
CA ARG A 36 -4.47 -9.91 -15.99
C ARG A 36 -5.06 -8.57 -15.61
N SER A 37 -6.16 -8.20 -16.22
CA SER A 37 -6.82 -6.89 -16.06
C SER A 37 -8.31 -7.02 -15.71
N GLY A 38 -8.65 -8.00 -14.89
CA GLY A 38 -10.01 -8.25 -14.44
C GLY A 38 -10.61 -7.12 -13.60
N PHE A 39 -9.78 -6.29 -12.99
CA PHE A 39 -10.20 -5.08 -12.27
C PHE A 39 -10.97 -4.08 -13.16
N LEU A 40 -10.79 -4.13 -14.50
CA LEU A 40 -11.58 -3.36 -15.47
C LEU A 40 -13.07 -3.73 -15.44
N GLY A 41 -13.46 -4.82 -14.79
CA GLY A 41 -14.85 -5.11 -14.47
C GLY A 41 -15.52 -3.99 -13.65
N VAL A 42 -14.75 -3.25 -12.85
CA VAL A 42 -15.25 -2.08 -12.11
C VAL A 42 -15.62 -0.94 -13.06
N ASP A 43 -14.82 -0.70 -14.10
CA ASP A 43 -15.08 0.31 -15.12
C ASP A 43 -16.36 -0.03 -15.91
N VAL A 44 -16.56 -1.32 -16.22
CA VAL A 44 -17.83 -1.83 -16.79
C VAL A 44 -19.01 -1.56 -15.86
N PHE A 45 -18.87 -1.79 -14.55
CA PHE A 45 -19.90 -1.45 -13.56
C PHE A 45 -20.22 0.03 -13.53
N PHE A 46 -19.24 0.91 -13.63
CA PHE A 46 -19.49 2.36 -13.65
C PHE A 46 -20.33 2.78 -14.86
N VAL A 47 -20.06 2.27 -16.05
CA VAL A 47 -20.89 2.54 -17.23
C VAL A 47 -22.33 2.03 -17.03
N ILE A 48 -22.48 0.80 -16.55
CA ILE A 48 -23.80 0.21 -16.26
C ILE A 48 -24.54 1.03 -15.20
N SER A 49 -23.87 1.49 -14.15
CA SER A 49 -24.47 2.28 -13.08
C SER A 49 -24.99 3.61 -13.59
N GLY A 50 -24.21 4.34 -14.39
CA GLY A 50 -24.63 5.56 -15.04
C GLY A 50 -25.87 5.37 -15.93
N TYR A 51 -25.87 4.30 -16.72
CA TYR A 51 -26.97 3.93 -17.60
C TYR A 51 -28.26 3.65 -16.83
N VAL A 52 -28.23 2.75 -15.87
CA VAL A 52 -29.41 2.29 -15.11
C VAL A 52 -30.01 3.43 -14.28
N ILE A 53 -29.17 4.28 -13.68
CA ILE A 53 -29.63 5.43 -12.91
C ILE A 53 -30.36 6.43 -13.79
N THR A 54 -29.78 6.75 -14.94
CA THR A 54 -30.38 7.70 -15.88
C THR A 54 -31.76 7.23 -16.36
N LEU A 55 -31.87 5.95 -16.75
CA LEU A 55 -33.17 5.37 -17.12
C LEU A 55 -34.17 5.42 -15.97
N SER A 56 -33.74 5.16 -14.73
CA SER A 56 -34.61 5.25 -13.55
C SER A 56 -35.14 6.64 -13.32
N LEU A 57 -34.29 7.68 -13.48
CA LEU A 57 -34.69 9.08 -13.32
C LEU A 57 -35.61 9.55 -14.44
N LEU A 58 -35.29 9.23 -15.70
CA LEU A 58 -36.12 9.54 -16.87
C LEU A 58 -37.53 8.93 -16.75
N SER A 59 -37.60 7.62 -16.46
CA SER A 59 -38.87 6.90 -16.33
C SER A 59 -39.73 7.42 -15.17
N ARG A 60 -39.13 7.98 -14.15
CA ARG A 60 -39.84 8.59 -13.01
C ARG A 60 -40.44 9.93 -13.40
N GLN A 61 -39.66 10.80 -14.04
CA GLN A 61 -40.15 12.10 -14.47
C GLN A 61 -41.29 11.99 -15.52
N GLU A 62 -41.15 11.02 -16.43
CA GLU A 62 -42.24 10.75 -17.40
C GLU A 62 -43.52 10.30 -16.72
N ARG A 63 -43.42 9.37 -15.76
CA ARG A 63 -44.59 8.91 -15.00
C ARG A 63 -45.28 10.03 -14.23
N ALA A 64 -44.49 10.95 -13.65
CA ALA A 64 -45.05 12.14 -12.99
C ALA A 64 -45.74 13.07 -14.00
N HIS A 65 -45.12 13.28 -15.16
CA HIS A 65 -45.68 14.13 -16.23
C HIS A 65 -46.99 13.56 -16.78
N LEU A 66 -47.04 12.23 -17.00
CA LEU A 66 -48.28 11.56 -17.46
C LEU A 66 -49.42 11.63 -16.44
N LYS A 67 -49.12 11.79 -15.17
CA LYS A 67 -50.09 11.96 -14.08
C LYS A 67 -50.51 13.42 -13.87
N GLY A 68 -49.92 14.36 -14.60
CA GLY A 68 -50.15 15.80 -14.39
C GLY A 68 -49.51 16.35 -13.11
N ASP A 69 -48.67 15.57 -12.42
CA ASP A 69 -48.08 15.98 -11.18
C ASP A 69 -46.82 16.84 -11.41
N SER A 70 -46.76 18.00 -10.77
CA SER A 70 -45.52 18.77 -10.65
C SER A 70 -44.71 18.27 -9.47
N MET A 71 -43.82 17.29 -9.71
CA MET A 71 -42.97 16.76 -8.67
C MET A 71 -42.00 17.82 -8.11
N ARG A 72 -41.97 17.99 -6.79
CA ARG A 72 -41.00 18.87 -6.11
C ARG A 72 -39.62 18.26 -6.11
N PHE A 73 -38.56 19.08 -6.08
CA PHE A 73 -37.16 18.59 -6.00
C PHE A 73 -36.93 17.71 -4.81
N SER A 74 -37.46 18.08 -3.64
CA SER A 74 -37.35 17.28 -2.40
C SER A 74 -37.94 15.86 -2.53
N GLU A 75 -39.09 15.75 -3.18
CA GLU A 75 -39.74 14.44 -3.43
C GLU A 75 -38.96 13.61 -4.45
N PHE A 76 -38.41 14.27 -5.46
CA PHE A 76 -37.55 13.61 -6.46
C PHE A 76 -36.30 13.02 -5.80
N ILE A 77 -35.63 13.81 -5.01
CA ILE A 77 -34.37 13.42 -4.32
C ILE A 77 -34.62 12.35 -3.26
N THR A 78 -35.57 12.56 -2.35
CA THR A 78 -35.83 11.61 -1.27
C THR A 78 -36.24 10.23 -1.79
N ALA A 79 -37.09 10.22 -2.84
CA ALA A 79 -37.49 8.96 -3.45
C ALA A 79 -36.35 8.29 -4.26
N PHE A 80 -35.39 9.03 -4.77
CA PHE A 80 -34.19 8.45 -5.36
C PHE A 80 -33.35 7.76 -4.31
N TYR A 81 -33.01 8.46 -3.20
CA TYR A 81 -32.20 7.90 -2.15
C TYR A 81 -32.89 6.79 -1.37
N SER A 82 -34.18 6.86 -1.14
CA SER A 82 -34.92 5.79 -0.44
C SER A 82 -34.72 4.43 -1.11
N ARG A 83 -34.78 4.38 -2.44
CA ARG A 83 -34.51 3.14 -3.20
C ARG A 83 -33.07 2.68 -3.11
N ARG A 84 -32.11 3.63 -3.06
CA ARG A 84 -30.68 3.29 -2.95
C ARG A 84 -30.35 2.74 -1.55
N PHE A 85 -30.80 3.40 -0.49
CA PHE A 85 -30.62 2.92 0.86
C PHE A 85 -31.20 1.52 1.07
N LYS A 86 -32.42 1.27 0.60
CA LYS A 86 -33.04 -0.06 0.71
C LYS A 86 -32.26 -1.14 -0.05
N ARG A 87 -31.62 -0.78 -1.14
CA ARG A 87 -30.90 -1.74 -1.99
C ARG A 87 -29.48 -2.02 -1.51
N LEU A 88 -28.73 -0.98 -1.11
CA LEU A 88 -27.28 -1.09 -0.93
C LEU A 88 -26.87 -1.21 0.54
N THR A 89 -27.48 -0.38 1.41
CA THR A 89 -27.02 -0.20 2.79
C THR A 89 -27.12 -1.47 3.65
N PRO A 90 -28.21 -2.27 3.64
CA PRO A 90 -28.31 -3.44 4.49
C PRO A 90 -27.23 -4.49 4.22
N ALA A 91 -26.99 -4.84 2.96
CA ALA A 91 -25.96 -5.80 2.58
C ALA A 91 -24.56 -5.27 2.88
N LEU A 92 -24.31 -3.97 2.65
CA LEU A 92 -23.05 -3.32 3.00
C LEU A 92 -22.75 -3.38 4.50
N VAL A 93 -23.73 -3.00 5.33
CA VAL A 93 -23.58 -3.01 6.81
C VAL A 93 -23.29 -4.42 7.31
N VAL A 94 -24.05 -5.42 6.86
CA VAL A 94 -23.83 -6.83 7.24
C VAL A 94 -22.44 -7.30 6.83
N CYS A 95 -22.03 -7.06 5.58
CA CYS A 95 -20.71 -7.44 5.10
C CYS A 95 -19.60 -6.75 5.90
N VAL A 96 -19.71 -5.42 6.12
CA VAL A 96 -18.69 -4.64 6.83
C VAL A 96 -18.56 -5.11 8.28
N VAL A 97 -19.67 -5.28 9.00
CA VAL A 97 -19.63 -5.69 10.41
C VAL A 97 -19.14 -7.13 10.55
N ALA A 98 -19.66 -8.07 9.76
CA ALA A 98 -19.23 -9.46 9.81
C ALA A 98 -17.75 -9.63 9.46
N THR A 99 -17.27 -8.94 8.42
CA THR A 99 -15.85 -8.93 8.05
C THR A 99 -15.00 -8.33 9.18
N PHE A 100 -15.50 -7.29 9.87
CA PHE A 100 -14.76 -6.69 10.96
C PHE A 100 -14.63 -7.62 12.18
N VAL A 101 -15.68 -8.37 12.49
CA VAL A 101 -15.59 -9.45 13.49
C VAL A 101 -14.54 -10.48 13.10
N GLY A 102 -14.56 -10.97 11.85
CA GLY A 102 -13.53 -11.87 11.32
C GLY A 102 -12.11 -11.29 11.41
N LEU A 103 -11.94 -10.00 11.11
CA LEU A 103 -10.65 -9.33 11.28
C LEU A 103 -10.20 -9.28 12.74
N CYS A 104 -11.09 -9.00 13.69
CA CYS A 104 -10.73 -9.00 15.11
C CYS A 104 -10.37 -10.39 15.63
N LEU A 105 -10.91 -11.46 15.02
CA LEU A 105 -10.52 -12.83 15.35
C LEU A 105 -9.13 -13.19 14.80
N PHE A 106 -8.76 -12.73 13.59
CA PHE A 106 -7.61 -13.24 12.84
C PHE A 106 -6.52 -12.22 12.55
N CYS A 107 -6.78 -10.91 12.65
CA CYS A 107 -5.80 -9.84 12.45
C CYS A 107 -5.42 -9.19 13.78
N GLU A 108 -4.13 -9.05 14.04
CA GLU A 108 -3.65 -8.42 15.27
C GLU A 108 -3.97 -6.93 15.32
N ASP A 109 -3.83 -6.24 14.18
CA ASP A 109 -4.07 -4.80 14.08
C ASP A 109 -5.11 -4.45 13.01
N PRO A 110 -6.40 -4.51 13.33
CA PRO A 110 -7.48 -4.15 12.40
C PRO A 110 -7.69 -2.63 12.23
N ARG A 111 -6.83 -1.75 12.79
CA ARG A 111 -7.06 -0.28 12.82
C ARG A 111 -7.21 0.34 11.44
N ILE A 112 -6.43 -0.08 10.46
CA ILE A 112 -6.51 0.43 9.08
C ILE A 112 -7.83 0.02 8.44
N SER A 113 -8.18 -1.26 8.53
CA SER A 113 -9.48 -1.76 8.05
C SER A 113 -10.65 -1.14 8.82
N PHE A 114 -10.54 -0.95 10.14
CA PHE A 114 -11.53 -0.22 10.92
C PHE A 114 -11.77 1.20 10.41
N ALA A 115 -10.69 1.93 10.13
CA ALA A 115 -10.78 3.28 9.61
C ALA A 115 -11.42 3.33 8.21
N THR A 116 -11.13 2.35 7.35
CA THR A 116 -11.71 2.23 6.01
C THR A 116 -13.17 1.81 6.06
N GLY A 117 -13.51 0.78 6.86
CA GLY A 117 -14.87 0.26 7.00
C GLY A 117 -15.87 1.31 7.49
N LYS A 118 -15.49 2.12 8.49
CA LYS A 118 -16.32 3.25 8.94
C LYS A 118 -16.64 4.24 7.83
N ARG A 119 -15.67 4.52 6.96
CA ARG A 119 -15.84 5.44 5.82
C ARG A 119 -16.62 4.80 4.68
N ALA A 120 -16.48 3.48 4.50
CA ALA A 120 -17.23 2.74 3.51
C ALA A 120 -18.75 2.83 3.73
N LEU A 121 -19.20 2.80 4.98
CA LEU A 121 -20.61 2.93 5.36
C LEU A 121 -21.24 4.29 5.02
N PHE A 122 -20.41 5.29 4.68
CA PHE A 122 -20.84 6.64 4.27
C PHE A 122 -20.30 7.07 2.89
N GLY A 123 -19.77 6.14 2.09
CA GLY A 123 -19.30 6.43 0.73
C GLY A 123 -18.00 7.25 0.65
N PHE A 124 -17.13 7.23 1.69
CA PHE A 124 -15.88 8.01 1.73
C PHE A 124 -14.60 7.15 1.78
N SER A 125 -14.70 5.85 1.54
CA SER A 125 -13.54 4.94 1.58
C SER A 125 -12.52 5.25 0.50
N ASN A 126 -12.94 5.64 -0.69
CA ASN A 126 -12.08 6.00 -1.81
C ASN A 126 -11.16 7.19 -1.50
N ILE A 127 -11.67 8.23 -0.86
CA ILE A 127 -10.88 9.41 -0.45
C ILE A 127 -9.81 9.00 0.59
N TYR A 128 -10.19 8.17 1.55
CA TYR A 128 -9.26 7.69 2.56
C TYR A 128 -8.18 6.78 1.97
N LEU A 129 -8.55 5.89 1.05
CA LEU A 129 -7.62 5.00 0.37
C LEU A 129 -6.66 5.77 -0.53
N ALA A 130 -7.13 6.77 -1.28
CA ALA A 130 -6.28 7.65 -2.07
C ALA A 130 -5.24 8.37 -1.22
N ALA A 131 -5.66 8.96 -0.08
CA ALA A 131 -4.76 9.65 0.84
C ALA A 131 -3.74 8.70 1.50
N LYS A 132 -4.13 7.44 1.77
CA LYS A 132 -3.23 6.45 2.37
C LYS A 132 -2.30 5.77 1.37
N ALA A 133 -2.70 5.68 0.11
CA ALA A 133 -1.84 5.16 -0.94
C ALA A 133 -0.67 6.12 -1.29
N GLU A 134 -0.80 7.42 -0.97
CA GLU A 134 0.27 8.42 -1.08
C GLU A 134 1.21 8.42 0.13
N ASP A 135 0.77 7.93 1.29
CA ASP A 135 1.63 7.74 2.44
C ASP A 135 2.64 6.61 2.14
N TYR A 136 3.82 6.73 2.71
CA TYR A 136 4.98 5.83 2.62
C TYR A 136 4.67 4.30 2.76
N PHE A 137 3.48 3.96 3.20
CA PHE A 137 2.99 2.60 3.44
C PHE A 137 1.96 2.13 2.40
N GLY A 138 2.09 2.48 1.14
CA GLY A 138 1.14 2.22 0.06
C GLY A 138 0.69 0.76 -0.16
N ASP A 139 1.36 -0.23 0.46
CA ASP A 139 1.01 -1.65 0.37
C ASP A 139 -0.14 -2.08 1.29
N THR A 140 -0.68 -1.14 2.08
CA THR A 140 -1.82 -1.42 2.99
C THR A 140 -3.12 -1.78 2.26
N ALA A 141 -3.23 -1.46 0.98
CA ALA A 141 -4.44 -1.75 0.18
C ALA A 141 -4.71 -3.26 0.04
N ALA A 142 -3.65 -4.08 -0.09
CA ALA A 142 -3.79 -5.52 -0.30
C ALA A 142 -4.25 -6.28 0.96
N VAL A 143 -3.97 -5.77 2.15
CA VAL A 143 -4.34 -6.37 3.45
C VAL A 143 -5.52 -5.69 4.11
N ASN A 144 -6.01 -4.58 3.56
CA ASN A 144 -7.17 -3.88 4.04
C ASN A 144 -8.45 -4.56 3.53
N ALA A 145 -9.26 -5.10 4.45
CA ALA A 145 -10.43 -5.89 4.10
C ALA A 145 -11.58 -5.11 3.44
N TYR A 146 -11.44 -3.81 3.29
CA TYR A 146 -12.47 -2.94 2.68
C TYR A 146 -11.94 -2.15 1.49
N THR A 147 -10.82 -2.55 0.90
CA THR A 147 -10.27 -1.87 -0.27
C THR A 147 -11.28 -1.82 -1.41
N GLN A 148 -12.00 -2.92 -1.68
CA GLN A 148 -13.02 -2.98 -2.75
C GLN A 148 -14.12 -1.90 -2.63
N THR A 149 -14.35 -1.38 -1.43
CA THR A 149 -15.40 -0.36 -1.21
C THR A 149 -15.08 1.00 -1.82
N TRP A 150 -13.87 1.18 -2.39
CA TRP A 150 -13.50 2.41 -3.07
C TRP A 150 -14.44 2.74 -4.24
N SER A 151 -14.80 1.73 -5.03
CA SER A 151 -15.70 1.91 -6.19
C SER A 151 -17.10 2.30 -5.75
N LEU A 152 -17.59 1.73 -4.64
CA LEU A 152 -18.86 2.14 -4.03
C LEU A 152 -18.80 3.58 -3.54
N GLY A 153 -17.66 4.04 -3.00
CA GLY A 153 -17.43 5.43 -2.63
C GLY A 153 -17.57 6.37 -3.85
N VAL A 154 -16.97 6.01 -4.98
CA VAL A 154 -17.12 6.77 -6.24
C VAL A 154 -18.58 6.82 -6.70
N GLU A 155 -19.27 5.68 -6.68
CA GLU A 155 -20.69 5.60 -7.05
C GLU A 155 -21.60 6.43 -6.12
N GLU A 156 -21.39 6.34 -4.80
CA GLU A 156 -22.21 7.10 -3.84
C GLU A 156 -22.02 8.61 -4.00
N GLN A 157 -20.80 9.08 -4.23
CA GLN A 157 -20.53 10.49 -4.53
C GLN A 157 -21.17 10.92 -5.86
N PHE A 158 -21.12 10.06 -6.88
CA PHE A 158 -21.84 10.30 -8.12
C PHE A 158 -23.35 10.36 -7.90
N TYR A 159 -23.92 9.50 -7.05
CA TYR A 159 -25.35 9.48 -6.72
C TYR A 159 -25.79 10.74 -5.97
N VAL A 160 -24.89 11.38 -5.24
CA VAL A 160 -25.19 12.71 -4.64
C VAL A 160 -25.23 13.79 -5.71
N LEU A 161 -24.25 13.83 -6.60
CA LEU A 161 -24.07 14.90 -7.57
C LEU A 161 -25.03 14.79 -8.78
N TYR A 162 -25.17 13.60 -9.33
CA TYR A 162 -25.85 13.38 -10.61
C TYR A 162 -27.35 13.73 -10.63
N PRO A 163 -28.20 13.36 -9.64
CA PRO A 163 -29.59 13.75 -9.63
C PRO A 163 -29.79 15.27 -9.56
N ILE A 164 -28.88 16.00 -8.93
CA ILE A 164 -28.86 17.45 -8.86
C ILE A 164 -28.60 18.04 -10.25
N ILE A 165 -27.55 17.55 -10.93
CA ILE A 165 -27.23 17.94 -12.31
C ILE A 165 -28.43 17.64 -13.25
N PHE A 166 -28.97 16.44 -13.14
CA PHE A 166 -30.11 15.98 -13.93
C PHE A 166 -31.34 16.89 -13.76
N TRP A 167 -31.66 17.30 -12.54
CA TRP A 167 -32.77 18.19 -12.23
C TRP A 167 -32.48 19.62 -12.69
N ALA A 168 -31.34 20.20 -12.35
CA ALA A 168 -30.96 21.58 -12.63
C ALA A 168 -30.86 21.87 -14.13
N THR A 169 -30.39 20.89 -14.92
CA THR A 169 -30.34 21.03 -16.39
C THR A 169 -31.70 20.84 -17.08
N GLY A 170 -32.71 20.41 -16.33
CA GLY A 170 -34.02 20.09 -16.91
C GLY A 170 -33.94 18.93 -17.92
N ALA A 171 -33.16 17.93 -17.65
CA ALA A 171 -32.75 16.84 -18.54
C ALA A 171 -33.93 16.15 -19.27
N SER A 172 -35.12 16.07 -18.66
CA SER A 172 -36.30 15.49 -19.29
C SER A 172 -36.99 16.44 -20.28
N ARG A 173 -36.80 17.74 -20.13
CA ARG A 173 -37.46 18.78 -20.96
C ARG A 173 -36.51 19.41 -21.97
N ARG A 174 -35.29 19.74 -21.57
CA ARG A 174 -34.27 20.43 -22.36
C ARG A 174 -33.01 19.56 -22.45
N ARG A 175 -32.81 18.92 -23.60
CA ARG A 175 -31.68 17.97 -23.79
C ARG A 175 -30.33 18.66 -23.96
N ALA A 176 -30.30 19.81 -24.66
CA ALA A 176 -29.05 20.48 -25.00
C ALA A 176 -28.23 20.91 -23.77
N PRO A 177 -28.78 21.60 -22.76
CA PRO A 177 -28.02 21.97 -21.57
C PRO A 177 -27.52 20.75 -20.76
N TYR A 178 -28.31 19.68 -20.69
CA TYR A 178 -27.88 18.45 -20.03
C TYR A 178 -26.68 17.80 -20.75
N LEU A 179 -26.76 17.64 -22.08
CA LEU A 179 -25.69 17.07 -22.88
C LEU A 179 -24.40 17.93 -22.83
N ALA A 180 -24.58 19.27 -22.87
CA ALA A 180 -23.45 20.19 -22.76
C ALA A 180 -22.76 20.07 -21.39
N VAL A 181 -23.49 20.08 -20.27
CA VAL A 181 -22.96 19.97 -18.93
C VAL A 181 -22.30 18.59 -18.72
N MET A 182 -22.97 17.50 -19.10
CA MET A 182 -22.45 16.16 -18.96
C MET A 182 -21.22 15.93 -19.86
N GLY A 183 -21.22 16.47 -21.08
CA GLY A 183 -20.07 16.42 -21.98
C GLY A 183 -18.86 17.16 -21.41
N LEU A 184 -19.06 18.37 -20.90
CA LEU A 184 -18.01 19.19 -20.30
C LEU A 184 -17.42 18.50 -19.05
N LEU A 185 -18.26 18.02 -18.14
CA LEU A 185 -17.82 17.33 -16.92
C LEU A 185 -17.11 16.03 -17.26
N SER A 186 -17.56 15.28 -18.28
CA SER A 186 -16.90 14.07 -18.75
C SER A 186 -15.52 14.37 -19.33
N ALA A 187 -15.41 15.41 -20.18
CA ALA A 187 -14.13 15.81 -20.77
C ALA A 187 -13.15 16.30 -19.70
N ALA A 188 -13.61 17.10 -18.75
CA ALA A 188 -12.79 17.54 -17.63
C ALA A 188 -12.31 16.37 -16.75
N SER A 189 -13.20 15.43 -16.44
CA SER A 189 -12.86 14.23 -15.67
C SER A 189 -11.84 13.33 -16.41
N LEU A 190 -12.03 13.12 -17.71
CA LEU A 190 -11.09 12.36 -18.53
C LEU A 190 -9.72 13.05 -18.63
N ALA A 191 -9.70 14.38 -18.74
CA ALA A 191 -8.46 15.15 -18.73
C ALA A 191 -7.72 14.98 -17.38
N VAL A 192 -8.42 15.07 -16.26
CA VAL A 192 -7.86 14.82 -14.92
C VAL A 192 -7.31 13.39 -14.80
N PHE A 193 -8.06 12.40 -15.29
CA PHE A 193 -7.61 11.00 -15.31
C PHE A 193 -6.31 10.84 -16.12
N ALA A 194 -6.25 11.42 -17.31
CA ALA A 194 -5.05 11.35 -18.16
C ALA A 194 -3.86 12.11 -17.56
N ASP A 195 -4.08 13.29 -16.98
CA ASP A 195 -3.04 14.09 -16.34
C ASP A 195 -2.44 13.37 -15.12
N TRP A 196 -3.28 12.84 -14.23
CA TRP A 196 -2.78 12.12 -13.04
C TRP A 196 -2.04 10.82 -13.40
N ASN A 197 -2.45 10.13 -14.45
CA ASN A 197 -1.69 8.97 -14.93
C ASN A 197 -0.34 9.38 -15.53
N ARG A 198 -0.27 10.47 -16.29
CA ARG A 198 0.99 11.02 -16.84
C ARG A 198 1.92 11.53 -15.73
N SER A 199 1.36 12.17 -14.71
CA SER A 199 2.08 12.75 -13.56
C SER A 199 2.43 11.69 -12.49
N ASN A 200 2.29 10.41 -12.78
CA ASN A 200 2.56 9.28 -11.88
C ASN A 200 1.77 9.33 -10.55
N GLN A 201 0.60 9.98 -10.55
CA GLN A 201 -0.32 10.05 -9.42
C GLN A 201 -1.41 8.95 -9.55
N MET A 202 -0.98 7.72 -9.83
CA MET A 202 -1.87 6.59 -10.15
C MET A 202 -2.92 6.34 -9.07
N SER A 203 -2.58 6.50 -7.79
CA SER A 203 -3.53 6.32 -6.68
C SER A 203 -4.70 7.30 -6.75
N LYS A 204 -4.45 8.56 -7.12
CA LYS A 204 -5.52 9.57 -7.28
C LYS A 204 -6.36 9.25 -8.51
N ALA A 205 -5.71 8.94 -9.63
CA ALA A 205 -6.40 8.55 -10.86
C ALA A 205 -7.29 7.32 -10.66
N TYR A 206 -6.87 6.38 -9.80
CA TYR A 206 -7.60 5.15 -9.54
C TYR A 206 -8.77 5.32 -8.56
N PHE A 207 -8.57 6.02 -7.43
CA PHE A 207 -9.54 6.04 -6.33
C PHE A 207 -10.49 7.25 -6.35
N LEU A 208 -10.13 8.39 -6.94
CA LEU A 208 -10.90 9.61 -6.76
C LEU A 208 -11.98 9.81 -7.84
N THR A 209 -13.16 10.24 -7.40
CA THR A 209 -14.34 10.45 -8.25
C THR A 209 -14.08 11.44 -9.37
N GLN A 210 -13.23 12.46 -9.16
CA GLN A 210 -12.88 13.45 -10.18
C GLN A 210 -12.25 12.82 -11.42
N ALA A 211 -11.48 11.75 -11.25
CA ALA A 211 -10.85 11.03 -12.35
C ALA A 211 -11.74 9.92 -12.94
N ARG A 212 -12.81 9.51 -12.25
CA ARG A 212 -13.65 8.37 -12.62
C ARG A 212 -15.07 8.78 -13.08
N PHE A 213 -15.45 10.04 -12.91
CA PHE A 213 -16.78 10.55 -13.24
C PHE A 213 -17.16 10.30 -14.72
N TRP A 214 -16.22 10.41 -15.66
CA TRP A 214 -16.45 10.23 -17.10
C TRP A 214 -16.94 8.82 -17.46
N GLU A 215 -16.61 7.79 -16.70
CA GLU A 215 -17.04 6.40 -16.92
C GLU A 215 -18.52 6.22 -16.62
N LEU A 216 -18.99 6.77 -15.48
CA LEU A 216 -20.42 6.80 -15.15
C LEU A 216 -21.20 7.71 -16.13
N ALA A 217 -20.60 8.84 -16.47
CA ALA A 217 -21.19 9.80 -17.41
C ALA A 217 -21.35 9.19 -18.82
N ALA A 218 -20.43 8.34 -19.26
CA ALA A 218 -20.57 7.59 -20.51
C ALA A 218 -21.87 6.76 -20.53
N GLY A 219 -22.16 6.03 -19.44
CA GLY A 219 -23.41 5.30 -19.28
C GLY A 219 -24.65 6.21 -19.30
N CYS A 220 -24.58 7.39 -18.67
CA CYS A 220 -25.66 8.37 -18.69
C CYS A 220 -25.96 8.86 -20.11
N LEU A 221 -24.92 9.15 -20.89
CA LEU A 221 -25.06 9.59 -22.28
C LEU A 221 -25.67 8.47 -23.15
N VAL A 222 -25.22 7.23 -22.99
CA VAL A 222 -25.80 6.07 -23.69
C VAL A 222 -27.31 5.95 -23.43
N ALA A 223 -27.74 6.08 -22.17
CA ALA A 223 -29.17 6.01 -21.82
C ALA A 223 -30.01 7.12 -22.54
N PHE A 224 -29.44 8.31 -22.64
CA PHE A 224 -30.07 9.41 -23.35
C PHE A 224 -30.20 9.17 -24.86
N PHE A 225 -29.12 8.66 -25.49
CA PHE A 225 -29.14 8.38 -26.94
C PHE A 225 -30.07 7.22 -27.27
N GLN A 226 -30.10 6.16 -26.47
CA GLN A 226 -30.96 4.99 -26.71
C GLN A 226 -32.45 5.35 -26.60
N ARG A 227 -32.83 6.19 -25.62
CA ARG A 227 -34.21 6.61 -25.47
C ARG A 227 -34.67 7.51 -26.61
N ARG A 228 -33.76 8.29 -27.20
CA ARG A 228 -34.07 9.08 -28.41
C ARG A 228 -34.43 8.18 -29.58
N LYS A 229 -33.67 7.11 -29.79
CA LYS A 229 -33.92 6.11 -30.86
C LYS A 229 -35.28 5.45 -30.68
N ALA A 230 -35.63 5.06 -29.44
CA ALA A 230 -36.93 4.46 -29.14
C ALA A 230 -38.11 5.41 -29.37
N ASN A 231 -37.97 6.69 -29.05
CA ASN A 231 -39.05 7.67 -29.29
C ASN A 231 -39.17 8.07 -30.77
N ALA A 232 -38.10 8.12 -31.54
CA ALA A 232 -38.11 8.39 -32.97
C ALA A 232 -38.77 7.23 -33.74
N SER A 233 -38.44 5.99 -33.41
CA SER A 233 -39.03 4.80 -34.03
C SER A 233 -40.54 4.64 -33.75
N LEU A 234 -41.04 5.19 -32.62
CA LEU A 234 -42.47 5.25 -32.32
C LEU A 234 -43.21 6.32 -33.13
N GLY A 235 -42.50 7.44 -33.46
CA GLY A 235 -43.05 8.50 -34.34
C GLY A 235 -43.11 8.04 -35.81
N GLU A 236 -42.10 7.32 -36.27
CA GLU A 236 -42.04 6.75 -37.63
C GLU A 236 -43.03 5.59 -37.83
N ALA A 237 -43.22 4.75 -36.81
CA ALA A 237 -44.21 3.66 -36.88
C ALA A 237 -45.67 4.11 -36.89
N ALA A 238 -45.95 5.39 -36.56
CA ALA A 238 -47.27 6.01 -36.68
C ALA A 238 -47.54 6.61 -38.07
N GLY A 239 -46.51 6.64 -38.95
CA GLY A 239 -46.58 7.30 -40.26
C GLY A 239 -46.31 6.42 -41.50
N ASP A 240 -45.90 5.16 -41.37
CA ASP A 240 -45.47 4.37 -42.53
C ASP A 240 -46.22 3.04 -42.62
N ASP A 241 -47.04 2.92 -43.64
CA ASP A 241 -47.51 1.68 -44.25
C ASP A 241 -46.45 1.12 -45.20
N MET A 242 -46.21 -0.21 -45.06
CA MET A 242 -45.67 -1.16 -46.02
C MET A 242 -44.58 -0.72 -47.04
N GLY A 243 -43.34 -1.00 -46.74
CA GLY A 243 -42.30 -0.96 -47.79
C GLY A 243 -40.87 -1.37 -47.43
N ALA A 244 -40.52 -1.50 -46.14
CA ALA A 244 -39.13 -1.54 -45.72
C ALA A 244 -38.65 -2.85 -45.00
N VAL A 245 -39.09 -4.06 -45.45
CA VAL A 245 -38.78 -5.33 -44.78
C VAL A 245 -37.37 -5.84 -45.12
N SER A 246 -36.82 -5.57 -46.30
CA SER A 246 -35.54 -6.11 -46.76
C SER A 246 -34.32 -5.41 -46.12
N GLY A 247 -34.30 -4.10 -46.03
CA GLY A 247 -33.19 -3.37 -45.44
C GLY A 247 -33.12 -3.47 -43.91
N ARG A 248 -34.15 -3.96 -43.24
CA ARG A 248 -34.21 -4.15 -41.79
C ARG A 248 -33.46 -5.40 -41.32
N LYS A 249 -33.37 -6.45 -42.18
CA LYS A 249 -32.68 -7.71 -41.86
C LYS A 249 -31.16 -7.56 -41.91
N ASP A 250 -30.63 -6.89 -42.93
CA ASP A 250 -29.16 -6.64 -43.07
C ASP A 250 -28.63 -5.69 -42.00
N ARG A 251 -29.41 -4.67 -41.66
CA ARG A 251 -29.06 -3.71 -40.59
C ARG A 251 -29.03 -4.39 -39.21
N ARG A 252 -29.94 -5.33 -38.94
CA ARG A 252 -29.92 -6.15 -37.70
C ARG A 252 -28.70 -7.04 -37.60
N THR A 253 -28.22 -7.60 -38.71
CA THR A 253 -27.03 -8.47 -38.75
C THR A 253 -25.77 -7.69 -38.47
N GLY A 254 -25.58 -6.50 -39.05
CA GLY A 254 -24.42 -5.65 -38.79
C GLY A 254 -24.34 -5.12 -37.37
N VAL A 255 -25.48 -4.77 -36.76
CA VAL A 255 -25.53 -4.31 -35.37
C VAL A 255 -25.24 -5.43 -34.37
N GLY A 256 -25.71 -6.66 -34.67
CA GLY A 256 -25.38 -7.84 -33.88
C GLY A 256 -23.87 -8.15 -33.88
N ILE A 257 -23.22 -8.06 -35.05
CA ILE A 257 -21.76 -8.23 -35.17
C ILE A 257 -20.98 -7.20 -34.34
N LEU A 258 -21.46 -5.95 -34.32
CA LEU A 258 -20.82 -4.89 -33.51
C LEU A 258 -20.95 -5.16 -31.99
N ALA A 259 -22.09 -5.69 -31.54
CA ALA A 259 -22.27 -6.14 -30.16
C ALA A 259 -21.32 -7.28 -29.81
N ASP A 260 -21.23 -8.27 -30.69
CA ASP A 260 -20.37 -9.45 -30.53
C ASP A 260 -18.86 -9.02 -30.48
N ALA A 261 -18.44 -8.15 -31.40
CA ALA A 261 -17.10 -7.61 -31.43
C ALA A 261 -16.76 -6.78 -30.18
N SER A 262 -17.73 -5.99 -29.69
CA SER A 262 -17.53 -5.18 -28.47
C SER A 262 -17.33 -6.05 -27.22
N LEU A 263 -18.12 -7.11 -27.06
CA LEU A 263 -17.96 -8.01 -25.93
C LEU A 263 -16.66 -8.83 -26.03
N ALA A 264 -16.33 -9.33 -27.21
CA ALA A 264 -15.07 -10.01 -27.47
C ALA A 264 -13.87 -9.09 -27.15
N GLY A 265 -13.95 -7.81 -27.53
CA GLY A 265 -12.94 -6.80 -27.21
C GLY A 265 -12.81 -6.56 -25.70
N ILE A 266 -13.91 -6.43 -24.97
CA ILE A 266 -13.90 -6.30 -23.50
C ILE A 266 -13.23 -7.54 -22.86
N ALA A 267 -13.63 -8.73 -23.25
CA ALA A 267 -13.07 -9.97 -22.73
C ALA A 267 -11.57 -10.11 -23.05
N ALA A 268 -11.14 -9.75 -24.27
CA ALA A 268 -9.73 -9.77 -24.68
C ALA A 268 -8.89 -8.77 -23.86
N ILE A 269 -9.38 -7.54 -23.66
CA ILE A 269 -8.68 -6.53 -22.85
C ILE A 269 -8.54 -7.03 -21.42
N MET A 270 -9.60 -7.54 -20.82
CA MET A 270 -9.56 -8.08 -19.45
C MET A 270 -8.56 -9.26 -19.33
N ALA A 271 -8.52 -10.15 -20.32
CA ALA A 271 -7.66 -11.32 -20.29
C ALA A 271 -6.17 -11.01 -20.53
N PHE A 272 -5.86 -10.11 -21.47
CA PHE A 272 -4.51 -10.00 -22.04
C PHE A 272 -3.84 -8.63 -21.87
N ALA A 273 -4.59 -7.54 -21.58
CA ALA A 273 -3.97 -6.22 -21.53
C ALA A 273 -2.92 -6.14 -20.40
N PRO A 274 -1.69 -5.67 -20.70
CA PRO A 274 -0.68 -5.48 -19.68
C PRO A 274 -0.96 -4.21 -18.86
N LEU A 275 -0.54 -4.21 -17.58
CA LEU A 275 -0.72 -3.09 -16.68
C LEU A 275 -0.02 -1.80 -17.13
N THR A 276 0.98 -1.90 -18.01
CA THR A 276 1.71 -0.75 -18.58
C THR A 276 0.83 0.15 -19.46
N VAL A 277 -0.27 -0.37 -19.99
CA VAL A 277 -1.23 0.37 -20.84
C VAL A 277 -2.58 0.60 -20.16
N ILE A 278 -2.62 0.61 -18.82
CA ILE A 278 -3.86 0.71 -18.03
C ILE A 278 -4.77 1.85 -18.46
N THR A 279 -4.23 3.03 -18.76
CA THR A 279 -5.00 4.21 -19.19
C THR A 279 -5.79 3.92 -20.47
N TRP A 280 -5.15 3.34 -21.47
CA TRP A 280 -5.78 3.00 -22.76
C TRP A 280 -6.75 1.83 -22.62
N SER A 281 -6.42 0.85 -21.78
CA SER A 281 -7.29 -0.30 -21.50
C SER A 281 -8.58 0.14 -20.80
N THR A 282 -8.52 1.07 -19.85
CA THR A 282 -9.70 1.67 -19.21
C THR A 282 -10.57 2.42 -20.22
N ILE A 283 -9.98 3.29 -21.05
CA ILE A 283 -10.72 4.03 -22.08
C ILE A 283 -11.40 3.06 -23.05
N ALA A 284 -10.68 2.07 -23.53
CA ALA A 284 -11.21 1.07 -24.47
C ALA A 284 -12.36 0.25 -23.82
N ALA A 285 -12.18 -0.22 -22.59
CA ALA A 285 -13.21 -0.98 -21.87
C ALA A 285 -14.51 -0.17 -21.67
N VAL A 286 -14.40 1.11 -21.31
CA VAL A 286 -15.55 2.01 -21.15
C VAL A 286 -16.26 2.25 -22.51
N CYS A 287 -15.50 2.55 -23.57
CA CYS A 287 -16.07 2.77 -24.90
C CYS A 287 -16.76 1.51 -25.44
N LEU A 288 -16.10 0.35 -25.33
CA LEU A 288 -16.70 -0.91 -25.78
C LEU A 288 -17.93 -1.29 -24.98
N THR A 289 -17.93 -1.04 -23.65
CA THR A 289 -19.11 -1.25 -22.81
C THR A 289 -20.26 -0.34 -23.21
N ALA A 290 -19.98 0.94 -23.47
CA ALA A 290 -20.97 1.89 -23.95
C ALA A 290 -21.60 1.44 -25.29
N VAL A 291 -20.77 0.97 -26.23
CA VAL A 291 -21.24 0.43 -27.51
C VAL A 291 -22.05 -0.85 -27.29
N CYS A 292 -21.56 -1.77 -26.46
CA CYS A 292 -22.28 -3.03 -26.16
C CYS A 292 -23.67 -2.78 -25.58
N ILE A 293 -23.82 -1.82 -24.65
CA ILE A 293 -25.13 -1.43 -24.09
C ILE A 293 -26.02 -0.76 -25.16
N LEU A 294 -25.45 0.05 -26.04
CA LEU A 294 -26.19 0.78 -27.07
C LEU A 294 -26.80 -0.15 -28.12
N VAL A 295 -26.10 -1.21 -28.49
CA VAL A 295 -26.47 -2.12 -29.59
C VAL A 295 -26.93 -3.50 -29.12
N GLY A 296 -26.70 -3.88 -27.88
CA GLY A 296 -26.94 -5.24 -27.36
C GLY A 296 -28.41 -5.71 -27.39
N GLU A 297 -29.39 -4.80 -27.43
CA GLU A 297 -30.82 -5.16 -27.55
C GLU A 297 -31.18 -5.79 -28.90
N GLU A 298 -30.39 -5.55 -29.95
CA GLU A 298 -30.76 -5.92 -31.33
C GLU A 298 -30.43 -7.39 -31.69
N GLY A 299 -29.95 -8.18 -30.72
CA GLY A 299 -29.61 -9.61 -30.89
C GLY A 299 -28.15 -9.83 -31.23
N GLY A 300 -27.78 -11.09 -31.47
CA GLY A 300 -26.41 -11.54 -31.69
C GLY A 300 -26.08 -12.72 -30.79
N ALA A 301 -24.95 -13.39 -31.01
CA ALA A 301 -24.47 -14.48 -30.17
C ALA A 301 -24.22 -13.98 -28.72
N VAL A 302 -23.74 -12.75 -28.59
CA VAL A 302 -23.52 -12.07 -27.31
C VAL A 302 -24.79 -11.98 -26.47
N TYR A 303 -25.90 -11.56 -27.07
CA TYR A 303 -27.16 -11.47 -26.33
C TYR A 303 -27.57 -12.82 -25.75
N SER A 304 -27.38 -13.91 -26.50
CA SER A 304 -27.69 -15.28 -26.05
C SER A 304 -26.78 -15.70 -24.87
N VAL A 305 -25.49 -15.37 -24.93
CA VAL A 305 -24.52 -15.66 -23.85
C VAL A 305 -24.83 -14.84 -22.60
N LEU A 306 -25.01 -13.53 -22.75
CA LEU A 306 -25.26 -12.62 -21.62
C LEU A 306 -26.64 -12.87 -20.98
N SER A 307 -27.64 -13.25 -21.78
CA SER A 307 -28.99 -13.56 -21.28
C SER A 307 -29.14 -15.02 -20.83
N HIS A 308 -28.06 -15.81 -20.83
CA HIS A 308 -28.10 -17.15 -20.36
C HIS A 308 -28.42 -17.22 -18.85
N ARG A 309 -29.24 -18.21 -18.45
CA ARG A 309 -29.78 -18.30 -17.07
C ARG A 309 -28.72 -18.16 -15.95
N TYR A 310 -27.53 -18.72 -16.14
CA TYR A 310 -26.45 -18.62 -15.14
C TYR A 310 -25.85 -17.22 -15.09
N MET A 311 -25.71 -16.55 -16.23
CA MET A 311 -25.26 -15.15 -16.27
C MET A 311 -26.27 -14.21 -15.58
N LEU A 312 -27.56 -14.41 -15.84
CA LEU A 312 -28.61 -13.65 -15.15
C LEU A 312 -28.59 -13.89 -13.65
N LEU A 313 -28.44 -15.14 -13.21
CA LEU A 313 -28.37 -15.50 -11.79
C LEU A 313 -27.21 -14.83 -11.09
N ILE A 314 -26.01 -14.82 -11.71
CA ILE A 314 -24.81 -14.17 -11.17
C ILE A 314 -24.96 -12.65 -11.23
N GLY A 315 -25.46 -12.10 -12.32
CA GLY A 315 -25.63 -10.68 -12.52
C GLY A 315 -26.57 -10.04 -11.50
N GLU A 316 -27.69 -10.71 -11.21
CA GLU A 316 -28.65 -10.27 -10.18
C GLU A 316 -28.00 -10.19 -8.78
N ARG A 317 -27.08 -11.10 -8.46
CA ARG A 317 -26.38 -11.22 -7.19
C ARG A 317 -25.01 -10.52 -7.17
N SER A 318 -24.64 -9.87 -8.28
CA SER A 318 -23.30 -9.33 -8.50
C SER A 318 -22.85 -8.34 -7.41
N TYR A 319 -23.77 -7.53 -6.85
CA TYR A 319 -23.47 -6.61 -5.78
C TYR A 319 -23.04 -7.34 -4.50
N SER A 320 -23.81 -8.31 -4.05
CA SER A 320 -23.49 -9.12 -2.87
C SER A 320 -22.23 -9.95 -3.07
N ILE A 321 -22.01 -10.55 -4.26
CA ILE A 321 -20.77 -11.26 -4.61
C ILE A 321 -19.58 -10.31 -4.57
N TYR A 322 -19.71 -9.10 -5.12
CA TYR A 322 -18.67 -8.06 -5.09
C TYR A 322 -18.32 -7.63 -3.68
N LEU A 323 -19.26 -7.50 -2.77
CA LEU A 323 -18.99 -7.18 -1.37
C LEU A 323 -18.16 -8.27 -0.68
N TRP A 324 -18.52 -9.54 -0.85
CA TRP A 324 -17.91 -10.63 -0.11
C TRP A 324 -16.59 -11.15 -0.67
N HIS A 325 -16.33 -10.96 -2.00
CA HIS A 325 -15.13 -11.54 -2.61
C HIS A 325 -13.82 -11.07 -1.96
N TRP A 326 -13.70 -9.77 -1.70
CA TRP A 326 -12.51 -9.18 -1.12
C TRP A 326 -12.39 -9.48 0.38
N SER A 327 -13.52 -9.49 1.09
CA SER A 327 -13.57 -9.89 2.50
C SER A 327 -13.06 -11.31 2.70
N VAL A 328 -13.53 -12.25 1.88
CA VAL A 328 -13.04 -13.64 1.89
C VAL A 328 -11.56 -13.69 1.52
N LEU A 329 -11.14 -13.00 0.47
CA LEU A 329 -9.75 -12.94 0.03
C LEU A 329 -8.82 -12.48 1.16
N VAL A 330 -9.14 -11.34 1.80
CA VAL A 330 -8.29 -10.77 2.85
C VAL A 330 -8.30 -11.63 4.12
N LEU A 331 -9.47 -12.10 4.57
CA LEU A 331 -9.53 -13.01 5.73
C LEU A 331 -8.77 -14.31 5.46
N SER A 332 -8.80 -14.81 4.23
CA SER A 332 -8.03 -16.01 3.84
C SER A 332 -6.52 -15.73 3.82
N ARG A 333 -6.09 -14.54 3.41
CA ARG A 333 -4.68 -14.12 3.54
C ARG A 333 -4.21 -14.13 5.00
N TRP A 334 -5.07 -13.75 5.94
CA TRP A 334 -4.78 -13.78 7.37
C TRP A 334 -4.87 -15.18 8.01
N THR A 335 -5.44 -16.18 7.32
CA THR A 335 -5.70 -17.51 7.87
C THR A 335 -5.02 -18.63 7.08
N VAL A 336 -5.66 -19.09 6.01
CA VAL A 336 -5.25 -20.29 5.25
C VAL A 336 -4.28 -20.03 4.10
N SER A 337 -3.96 -18.77 3.83
CA SER A 337 -3.23 -18.31 2.63
C SER A 337 -4.00 -18.54 1.33
N VAL A 338 -3.74 -17.67 0.34
CA VAL A 338 -4.37 -17.76 -0.98
C VAL A 338 -3.41 -18.46 -1.94
N THR A 339 -3.69 -19.73 -2.21
CA THR A 339 -2.95 -20.57 -3.15
C THR A 339 -3.91 -21.11 -4.22
N ALA A 340 -3.39 -21.69 -5.29
CA ALA A 340 -4.24 -22.33 -6.30
C ALA A 340 -5.14 -23.44 -5.68
N ALA A 341 -4.60 -24.18 -4.71
CA ALA A 341 -5.37 -25.23 -4.01
C ALA A 341 -6.46 -24.64 -3.11
N SER A 342 -6.16 -23.61 -2.31
CA SER A 342 -7.16 -22.97 -1.44
C SER A 342 -8.21 -22.20 -2.25
N ALA A 343 -7.87 -21.63 -3.40
CA ALA A 343 -8.79 -20.93 -4.29
C ALA A 343 -9.97 -21.81 -4.75
N VAL A 344 -9.75 -23.13 -4.89
CA VAL A 344 -10.81 -24.10 -5.24
C VAL A 344 -11.94 -24.12 -4.20
N LEU A 345 -11.64 -23.84 -2.94
CA LEU A 345 -12.64 -23.76 -1.87
C LEU A 345 -13.09 -22.31 -1.62
N LEU A 346 -12.19 -21.35 -1.74
CA LEU A 346 -12.47 -19.96 -1.42
C LEU A 346 -13.38 -19.29 -2.44
N VAL A 347 -13.22 -19.60 -3.75
CA VAL A 347 -14.09 -19.02 -4.78
C VAL A 347 -15.54 -19.49 -4.59
N PRO A 348 -15.86 -20.80 -4.44
CA PRO A 348 -17.22 -21.24 -4.07
C PRO A 348 -17.75 -20.58 -2.79
N LEU A 349 -16.89 -20.37 -1.78
CA LEU A 349 -17.29 -19.67 -0.55
C LEU A 349 -17.73 -18.23 -0.81
N VAL A 350 -17.03 -17.50 -1.72
CA VAL A 350 -17.44 -16.15 -2.15
C VAL A 350 -18.86 -16.19 -2.74
N PHE A 351 -19.13 -17.14 -3.63
CA PHE A 351 -20.46 -17.27 -4.24
C PHE A 351 -21.52 -17.67 -3.21
N LEU A 352 -21.20 -18.59 -2.30
CA LEU A 352 -22.11 -19.00 -1.23
C LEU A 352 -22.51 -17.81 -0.35
N LEU A 353 -21.53 -17.06 0.16
CA LEU A 353 -21.77 -15.87 0.99
C LEU A 353 -22.48 -14.76 0.20
N GLY A 354 -22.11 -14.55 -1.06
CA GLY A 354 -22.76 -13.58 -1.93
C GLY A 354 -24.23 -13.96 -2.19
N CYS A 355 -24.53 -15.19 -2.49
CA CYS A 355 -25.91 -15.68 -2.67
C CYS A 355 -26.71 -15.62 -1.36
N ALA A 356 -26.13 -16.03 -0.25
CA ALA A 356 -26.76 -15.94 1.06
C ALA A 356 -27.08 -14.48 1.44
N SER A 357 -26.12 -13.58 1.25
CA SER A 357 -26.32 -12.14 1.48
C SER A 357 -27.42 -11.57 0.57
N TYR A 358 -27.48 -11.99 -0.68
CA TYR A 358 -28.54 -11.55 -1.59
C TYR A 358 -29.93 -12.05 -1.14
N GLU A 359 -30.09 -13.36 -0.92
CA GLU A 359 -31.40 -13.95 -0.62
C GLU A 359 -31.93 -13.56 0.76
N TRP A 360 -31.06 -13.42 1.77
CA TRP A 360 -31.49 -13.17 3.15
C TRP A 360 -31.41 -11.70 3.58
N VAL A 361 -30.62 -10.87 2.91
CA VAL A 361 -30.42 -9.47 3.28
C VAL A 361 -30.85 -8.50 2.18
N GLU A 362 -30.24 -8.58 0.99
CA GLU A 362 -30.47 -7.59 -0.08
C GLU A 362 -31.91 -7.66 -0.62
N LYS A 363 -32.35 -8.83 -1.06
CA LYS A 363 -33.66 -9.03 -1.68
C LYS A 363 -34.84 -8.73 -0.74
N PRO A 364 -34.86 -9.21 0.51
CA PRO A 364 -35.90 -8.85 1.48
C PRO A 364 -35.93 -7.35 1.80
N SER A 365 -34.77 -6.74 2.05
CA SER A 365 -34.67 -5.31 2.36
C SER A 365 -35.17 -4.43 1.22
N ARG A 366 -34.88 -4.82 -0.02
CA ARG A 366 -35.31 -4.14 -1.24
C ARG A 366 -36.81 -4.22 -1.44
N GLY A 367 -37.43 -5.36 -1.11
CA GLY A 367 -38.88 -5.59 -1.24
C GLY A 367 -39.71 -5.02 -0.08
N ALA A 368 -39.13 -4.89 1.11
CA ALA A 368 -39.84 -4.44 2.30
C ALA A 368 -40.28 -2.98 2.21
N VAL A 369 -41.39 -2.67 2.85
CA VAL A 369 -41.87 -1.30 3.07
C VAL A 369 -41.26 -0.82 4.39
N TRP A 370 -40.21 0.03 4.32
CA TRP A 370 -39.56 0.55 5.52
C TRP A 370 -40.39 1.68 6.15
N SER A 371 -41.00 2.52 5.32
CA SER A 371 -41.90 3.61 5.72
C SER A 371 -42.70 4.10 4.52
N ASP A 372 -43.87 4.70 4.78
CA ASP A 372 -44.72 5.33 3.75
C ASP A 372 -44.10 6.62 3.21
N ARG A 373 -43.18 7.25 3.92
CA ARG A 373 -42.49 8.48 3.53
C ARG A 373 -41.05 8.21 3.14
N ASP A 374 -40.69 8.52 1.91
CA ASP A 374 -39.34 8.37 1.36
C ASP A 374 -38.22 9.01 2.25
N GLY A 375 -38.51 10.21 2.81
CA GLY A 375 -37.60 10.90 3.71
C GLY A 375 -37.30 10.10 5.00
N ARG A 376 -38.31 9.39 5.56
CA ARG A 376 -38.08 8.50 6.72
C ARG A 376 -37.22 7.29 6.35
N VAL A 377 -37.39 6.75 5.15
CA VAL A 377 -36.57 5.63 4.64
C VAL A 377 -35.12 6.07 4.54
N VAL A 378 -34.84 7.29 4.07
CA VAL A 378 -33.48 7.85 4.04
C VAL A 378 -32.88 7.94 5.44
N LEU A 379 -33.64 8.48 6.41
CA LEU A 379 -33.21 8.56 7.81
C LEU A 379 -32.93 7.17 8.41
N MET A 380 -33.78 6.18 8.14
CA MET A 380 -33.57 4.80 8.57
C MET A 380 -32.31 4.19 7.96
N GLY A 381 -32.04 4.48 6.67
CA GLY A 381 -30.79 4.06 6.02
C GLY A 381 -29.53 4.67 6.65
N LEU A 382 -29.58 5.97 6.96
CA LEU A 382 -28.49 6.65 7.68
C LEU A 382 -28.30 6.09 9.10
N PHE A 383 -29.40 5.85 9.81
CA PHE A 383 -29.37 5.22 11.14
C PHE A 383 -28.75 3.81 11.08
N LEU A 384 -29.09 3.03 10.06
CA LEU A 384 -28.50 1.71 9.85
C LEU A 384 -26.99 1.78 9.60
N SER A 385 -26.52 2.74 8.81
CA SER A 385 -25.07 2.99 8.62
C SER A 385 -24.39 3.38 9.92
N LEU A 386 -25.03 4.26 10.71
CA LEU A 386 -24.51 4.67 12.00
C LEU A 386 -24.45 3.50 13.00
N SER A 387 -25.49 2.66 13.05
CA SER A 387 -25.50 1.45 13.89
C SER A 387 -24.40 0.47 13.51
N GLY A 388 -24.09 0.35 12.21
CA GLY A 388 -22.94 -0.40 11.70
C GLY A 388 -21.60 0.14 12.25
N VAL A 389 -21.42 1.47 12.24
CA VAL A 389 -20.22 2.10 12.83
C VAL A 389 -20.16 1.83 14.34
N MET A 390 -21.27 1.98 15.06
CA MET A 390 -21.31 1.72 16.51
C MET A 390 -20.97 0.25 16.82
N SER A 391 -21.51 -0.69 16.04
CA SER A 391 -21.16 -2.10 16.15
C SER A 391 -19.67 -2.35 15.94
N MET A 392 -19.07 -1.74 14.90
CA MET A 392 -17.60 -1.82 14.68
C MET A 392 -16.82 -1.21 15.84
N CYS A 393 -17.26 -0.08 16.41
CA CYS A 393 -16.62 0.54 17.57
C CYS A 393 -16.65 -0.41 18.78
N THR A 394 -17.81 -1.02 19.06
CA THR A 394 -17.97 -2.00 20.13
C THR A 394 -17.05 -3.20 19.94
N VAL A 395 -17.06 -3.81 18.75
CA VAL A 395 -16.17 -4.94 18.42
C VAL A 395 -14.69 -4.54 18.54
N MET A 396 -14.34 -3.30 18.17
CA MET A 396 -12.96 -2.79 18.30
C MET A 396 -12.51 -2.69 19.76
N LEU A 397 -13.40 -2.33 20.68
CA LEU A 397 -13.08 -2.30 22.12
C LEU A 397 -12.69 -3.69 22.64
N TYR A 398 -13.35 -4.73 22.14
CA TYR A 398 -13.09 -6.13 22.50
C TYR A 398 -12.12 -6.85 21.58
N SER A 399 -11.54 -6.18 20.60
CA SER A 399 -10.68 -6.80 19.56
C SER A 399 -9.49 -7.57 20.14
N LYS A 400 -8.94 -7.12 21.28
CA LYS A 400 -7.84 -7.80 21.96
C LYS A 400 -8.26 -9.13 22.59
N GLN A 401 -9.49 -9.23 23.08
CA GLN A 401 -10.05 -10.44 23.69
C GLN A 401 -10.52 -11.43 22.64
N LEU A 402 -11.01 -10.92 21.50
CA LEU A 402 -11.50 -11.72 20.38
C LEU A 402 -10.36 -12.38 19.58
N PHE A 403 -9.15 -11.82 19.64
CA PHE A 403 -8.04 -12.32 18.81
C PHE A 403 -7.63 -13.75 19.19
N LEU A 404 -7.73 -14.67 18.22
CA LEU A 404 -7.46 -16.11 18.37
C LEU A 404 -5.99 -16.51 18.14
N GLY A 405 -5.12 -15.58 17.77
CA GLY A 405 -3.72 -15.88 17.45
C GLY A 405 -2.95 -16.43 18.63
N THR A 406 -2.04 -17.37 18.36
CA THR A 406 -1.28 -18.12 19.37
C THR A 406 -0.11 -17.35 19.98
N THR A 407 0.19 -16.13 19.52
CA THR A 407 1.25 -15.33 20.10
C THR A 407 0.83 -14.78 21.45
N HIS A 408 1.59 -15.13 22.49
CA HIS A 408 1.42 -14.56 23.84
C HIS A 408 1.66 -13.04 23.92
N CYS A 409 2.05 -12.43 22.81
CA CYS A 409 2.32 -11.01 22.63
C CYS A 409 1.12 -10.26 22.12
N ARG A 410 0.11 -10.09 23.00
CA ARG A 410 -0.99 -9.17 22.72
C ARG A 410 -0.49 -7.73 22.73
N ARG A 411 -0.80 -7.01 21.70
CA ARG A 411 -0.92 -5.55 21.41
C ARG A 411 -0.39 -4.47 22.39
N ASN A 412 0.00 -4.79 23.59
CA ASN A 412 0.74 -3.84 24.39
C ASN A 412 2.20 -3.98 24.02
N PHE A 413 2.71 -3.03 23.25
CA PHE A 413 4.13 -2.78 23.06
C PHE A 413 4.84 -2.45 24.39
N ASN A 414 4.12 -2.53 25.50
CA ASN A 414 4.59 -2.45 26.85
C ASN A 414 4.80 -3.87 27.38
N GLU A 415 6.03 -4.25 27.44
CA GLU A 415 6.72 -4.88 28.54
C GLU A 415 6.83 -6.40 28.70
N THR A 416 6.05 -7.30 28.12
CA THR A 416 6.18 -8.72 28.57
C THR A 416 6.13 -9.79 27.50
N CYS A 417 6.45 -9.48 26.27
CA CYS A 417 6.47 -10.47 25.21
C CYS A 417 7.86 -11.04 24.99
N VAL A 418 8.29 -11.94 25.87
CA VAL A 418 9.49 -12.75 25.68
C VAL A 418 9.06 -14.07 25.02
N PRO A 419 9.65 -14.49 23.88
CA PRO A 419 9.50 -15.85 23.39
C PRO A 419 9.96 -16.83 24.46
N LYS A 420 9.19 -17.89 24.74
CA LYS A 420 9.52 -18.87 25.78
C LYS A 420 10.78 -19.70 25.56
N ALA A 421 11.45 -19.58 24.42
CA ALA A 421 12.65 -20.32 24.10
C ALA A 421 13.84 -19.37 24.03
N GLY A 422 14.74 -19.49 24.99
CA GLY A 422 16.19 -19.25 24.82
C GLY A 422 16.73 -17.84 24.97
N MET A 423 15.98 -16.75 24.79
CA MET A 423 16.46 -15.40 25.07
C MET A 423 16.29 -15.04 26.55
N HIS A 424 17.00 -15.73 27.42
CA HIS A 424 17.06 -15.49 28.85
C HIS A 424 18.03 -14.38 29.24
N GLN A 425 17.88 -13.20 28.69
CA GLN A 425 18.30 -12.01 29.38
C GLN A 425 17.13 -11.05 29.38
N ARG A 426 16.55 -10.87 30.56
CA ARG A 426 15.66 -9.75 30.86
C ARG A 426 16.43 -8.45 30.57
N ILE A 427 16.37 -8.00 29.36
CA ILE A 427 16.71 -6.62 29.04
C ILE A 427 15.41 -5.85 29.30
N GLU A 428 15.14 -5.56 30.57
CA GLU A 428 14.10 -4.61 30.92
C GLU A 428 14.54 -3.23 30.43
N PRO A 429 13.74 -2.56 29.61
CA PRO A 429 14.03 -1.20 29.22
C PRO A 429 13.70 -0.23 30.38
N GLU A 430 14.64 -0.03 31.30
CA GLU A 430 14.51 0.99 32.37
C GLU A 430 14.82 2.42 31.97
N VAL A 431 15.22 2.68 30.73
CA VAL A 431 15.21 4.06 30.24
C VAL A 431 13.77 4.39 29.87
N PRO A 432 13.16 5.44 30.39
CA PRO A 432 11.86 5.87 29.88
C PRO A 432 12.01 6.07 28.38
N LEU A 433 11.47 5.14 27.57
CA LEU A 433 11.36 5.26 26.11
C LEU A 433 10.73 6.59 25.71
N SER A 434 10.09 7.27 26.65
CA SER A 434 9.51 8.60 26.52
C SER A 434 10.52 9.68 26.06
N THR A 435 11.80 9.56 26.40
CA THR A 435 12.82 10.55 26.00
C THR A 435 13.32 10.37 24.57
N ILE A 436 13.40 9.12 24.07
CA ILE A 436 13.87 8.85 22.69
C ILE A 436 12.69 8.47 21.77
N ASN A 437 11.63 7.89 22.35
CA ASN A 437 10.41 7.52 21.63
C ASN A 437 9.36 8.65 21.61
N ASN A 438 9.77 9.88 21.91
CA ASN A 438 8.91 11.02 21.78
C ASN A 438 8.50 11.16 20.30
N LYS A 439 7.20 11.21 20.02
CA LYS A 439 6.64 11.41 18.66
C LYS A 439 7.22 12.66 17.97
N ASN A 440 7.81 13.57 18.75
CA ASN A 440 8.45 14.78 18.27
C ASN A 440 9.89 14.56 17.75
N CYS A 441 10.54 13.44 18.11
CA CYS A 441 11.89 13.12 17.61
C CYS A 441 11.90 12.51 16.21
N PHE A 442 10.74 11.96 15.77
CA PHE A 442 10.53 11.47 14.42
C PHE A 442 9.45 12.30 13.74
N LYS A 443 9.84 13.23 12.88
CA LYS A 443 8.88 14.07 12.15
C LYS A 443 8.75 13.71 10.69
N THR A 444 7.48 13.73 10.28
CA THR A 444 7.09 13.66 8.89
C THR A 444 7.42 14.97 8.18
N LEU A 445 7.62 14.91 6.87
CA LEU A 445 7.89 16.07 6.00
C LEU A 445 6.83 17.20 6.04
N ARG A 446 5.74 17.01 6.77
CA ARG A 446 4.64 17.99 6.88
C ARG A 446 4.93 19.14 7.84
N ASP A 447 5.86 18.96 8.77
CA ASP A 447 6.15 19.95 9.80
C ASP A 447 7.36 20.80 9.46
N THR A 448 7.15 22.10 9.28
CA THR A 448 8.13 23.05 8.71
C THR A 448 8.85 23.94 9.72
N GLY A 449 8.59 23.81 11.04
CA GLY A 449 9.13 24.74 12.06
C GLY A 449 10.11 24.10 13.04
N PHE A 450 10.91 23.13 12.65
CA PHE A 450 11.20 21.99 13.47
C PHE A 450 12.53 21.93 14.25
N ILE A 451 13.56 22.62 13.86
CA ILE A 451 14.91 22.25 14.31
C ILE A 451 15.31 22.82 15.64
N ALA A 452 14.96 24.04 15.96
CA ALA A 452 15.31 24.65 17.24
C ALA A 452 14.69 23.89 18.43
N ASN A 453 13.40 23.54 18.32
CA ASN A 453 12.68 22.85 19.41
C ASN A 453 12.96 21.34 19.48
N THR A 454 13.45 20.73 18.41
CA THR A 454 13.64 19.26 18.35
C THR A 454 15.04 18.83 18.70
N ALA A 455 16.05 19.58 18.37
CA ALA A 455 17.40 19.32 18.86
C ALA A 455 17.42 19.25 20.39
N GLU A 456 16.66 20.13 21.07
CA GLU A 456 16.48 20.08 22.52
C GLU A 456 15.67 18.89 22.98
N MET A 457 14.57 18.55 22.31
CA MET A 457 13.67 17.45 22.70
C MET A 457 14.27 16.06 22.46
N CYS A 458 15.13 15.91 21.44
CA CYS A 458 15.78 14.64 21.11
C CYS A 458 17.21 14.54 21.62
N THR A 459 17.60 15.43 22.49
CA THR A 459 18.93 15.44 23.14
C THR A 459 18.81 14.78 24.51
N LYS A 460 19.62 13.74 24.74
CA LYS A 460 19.87 13.22 26.09
C LYS A 460 21.17 13.80 26.59
N ARG A 461 21.11 14.55 27.68
CA ARG A 461 22.29 15.07 28.38
C ARG A 461 22.70 14.12 29.52
N PRO A 462 23.96 14.05 29.90
CA PRO A 462 24.36 13.43 31.14
C PRO A 462 23.58 13.97 32.34
N ALA A 463 23.62 13.28 33.45
CA ALA A 463 23.00 13.74 34.70
C ALA A 463 23.64 15.06 35.14
N ALA A 464 22.91 15.90 35.92
CA ALA A 464 23.41 17.15 36.43
C ALA A 464 24.71 16.91 37.21
N GLY A 465 25.78 17.65 36.87
CA GLY A 465 27.11 17.54 37.49
C GLY A 465 28.04 16.52 36.83
N VAL A 466 27.57 15.71 35.89
CA VAL A 466 28.41 14.77 35.13
C VAL A 466 28.92 15.45 33.86
N PRO A 467 30.26 15.59 33.68
CA PRO A 467 30.79 16.20 32.45
C PRO A 467 30.49 15.34 31.23
N THR A 468 30.18 15.96 30.10
CA THR A 468 30.03 15.26 28.84
C THR A 468 31.41 14.83 28.32
N THR A 469 31.67 13.52 28.30
CA THR A 469 32.93 12.96 27.82
C THR A 469 32.91 12.77 26.30
N ARG A 470 31.77 12.43 25.72
CA ARG A 470 31.62 12.15 24.29
C ARG A 470 30.22 12.47 23.81
N ARG A 471 30.04 12.76 22.52
CA ARG A 471 28.73 12.97 21.89
C ARG A 471 28.48 11.92 20.82
N LEU A 472 27.23 11.42 20.80
CA LEU A 472 26.71 10.53 19.76
C LEU A 472 25.63 11.26 18.97
N TYR A 473 25.88 11.49 17.69
CA TYR A 473 24.91 12.02 16.75
C TYR A 473 24.33 10.87 15.93
N VAL A 474 23.00 10.74 15.93
CA VAL A 474 22.28 9.72 15.17
C VAL A 474 21.44 10.41 14.11
N TYR A 475 21.87 10.32 12.88
CA TYR A 475 21.26 11.00 11.74
C TYR A 475 20.81 9.96 10.69
N GLY A 476 19.71 10.25 10.00
CA GLY A 476 19.21 9.39 8.96
C GLY A 476 17.72 9.59 8.66
N ASP A 477 17.14 8.60 8.01
CA ASP A 477 15.73 8.57 7.64
C ASP A 477 14.87 7.74 8.62
N SER A 478 13.79 7.13 8.15
CA SER A 478 12.93 6.25 8.95
C SER A 478 13.66 5.01 9.48
N PHE A 479 14.75 4.58 8.82
CA PHE A 479 15.55 3.44 9.28
C PHE A 479 16.38 3.81 10.52
N ALA A 480 16.90 5.02 10.59
CA ALA A 480 17.52 5.52 11.82
C ALA A 480 16.50 5.59 12.96
N ALA A 481 15.30 6.12 12.69
CA ALA A 481 14.21 6.14 13.67
C ALA A 481 13.80 4.74 14.14
N ALA A 482 13.81 3.75 13.25
CA ALA A 482 13.50 2.37 13.58
C ALA A 482 14.58 1.67 14.43
N GLN A 483 15.68 2.33 14.75
CA GLN A 483 16.77 1.81 15.59
C GLN A 483 16.90 2.53 16.93
N HIS A 484 15.87 3.25 17.34
CA HIS A 484 15.90 4.02 18.60
C HIS A 484 16.22 3.15 19.84
N LEU A 485 15.80 1.87 19.88
CA LEU A 485 16.14 0.96 20.98
C LEU A 485 17.60 0.51 20.93
N VAL A 486 18.18 0.32 19.73
CA VAL A 486 19.59 0.01 19.55
C VAL A 486 20.44 1.09 20.20
N VAL A 487 20.15 2.34 19.87
CA VAL A 487 20.85 3.51 20.40
C VAL A 487 20.58 3.70 21.90
N ALA A 488 19.31 3.57 22.34
CA ALA A 488 18.97 3.71 23.75
C ALA A 488 19.70 2.73 24.65
N ASN A 489 19.82 1.47 24.22
CA ASN A 489 20.54 0.45 25.00
C ASN A 489 22.03 0.73 25.06
N ALA A 490 22.65 1.16 23.96
CA ALA A 490 24.07 1.56 23.98
C ALA A 490 24.30 2.78 24.90
N MET A 491 23.41 3.76 24.88
CA MET A 491 23.49 4.94 25.74
C MET A 491 23.32 4.67 27.25
N ARG A 492 22.85 3.47 27.63
CA ARG A 492 22.82 3.07 29.05
C ARG A 492 24.21 2.77 29.60
N GLN A 493 25.05 2.21 28.78
CA GLN A 493 26.44 1.86 29.14
C GLN A 493 27.33 3.11 29.23
N HIS A 494 26.85 4.24 28.67
CA HIS A 494 27.58 5.51 28.62
C HIS A 494 26.75 6.65 29.23
N PRO A 495 26.57 6.70 30.55
CA PRO A 495 25.75 7.71 31.21
C PRO A 495 26.33 9.14 31.10
N ASP A 496 27.59 9.25 30.85
CA ASP A 496 28.39 10.46 30.64
C ASP A 496 28.40 10.96 29.19
N TRP A 497 27.76 10.22 28.25
CA TRP A 497 27.66 10.67 26.87
C TRP A 497 26.41 11.49 26.62
N GLN A 498 26.53 12.44 25.69
CA GLN A 498 25.43 13.22 25.18
C GLN A 498 24.90 12.63 23.86
N LEU A 499 23.58 12.50 23.71
CA LEU A 499 22.94 11.99 22.51
C LEU A 499 22.21 13.11 21.77
N TYR A 500 22.45 13.20 20.47
CA TYR A 500 21.64 13.98 19.52
C TYR A 500 21.00 13.02 18.51
N PHE A 501 19.69 12.81 18.60
CA PHE A 501 18.96 11.88 17.74
C PHE A 501 18.02 12.65 16.81
N VAL A 502 18.37 12.78 15.53
CA VAL A 502 17.59 13.53 14.53
C VAL A 502 17.35 12.70 13.27
N ALA A 503 16.19 12.06 13.19
CA ALA A 503 15.76 11.28 12.03
C ALA A 503 14.62 11.99 11.28
N GLY A 504 14.63 11.90 9.96
CA GLY A 504 13.58 12.49 9.09
C GLY A 504 12.99 11.45 8.15
N GLN A 505 11.66 11.38 8.05
CA GLN A 505 10.99 10.42 7.17
C GLN A 505 11.40 10.62 5.71
N SER A 506 11.96 9.59 5.08
CA SER A 506 12.44 9.61 3.69
C SER A 506 13.46 10.73 3.39
N CYS A 507 14.19 11.19 4.42
CA CYS A 507 15.24 12.19 4.28
C CYS A 507 16.58 11.57 4.70
N PRO A 508 17.35 10.98 3.79
CA PRO A 508 18.70 10.53 4.07
C PRO A 508 19.58 11.69 4.53
N PHE A 509 20.62 11.39 5.29
CA PHE A 509 21.53 12.43 5.77
C PHE A 509 22.54 12.79 4.68
N ASP A 510 22.75 14.08 4.49
CA ASP A 510 23.74 14.64 3.61
C ASP A 510 24.32 15.93 4.22
N LEU A 511 25.64 16.02 4.33
CA LEU A 511 26.35 17.18 4.84
C LEU A 511 26.38 18.37 3.88
N SER A 512 26.27 18.12 2.57
CA SER A 512 26.25 19.20 1.56
C SER A 512 24.96 19.99 1.58
N GLY A 513 23.90 19.44 2.17
CA GLY A 513 22.57 20.03 2.20
C GLY A 513 21.80 19.92 0.88
N SER A 514 22.36 19.22 -0.11
CA SER A 514 21.69 18.92 -1.38
C SER A 514 21.21 17.48 -1.40
N ILE A 515 19.91 17.25 -1.46
CA ILE A 515 19.34 15.90 -1.57
C ILE A 515 18.72 15.70 -2.93
N PHE A 516 19.08 14.58 -3.51
CA PHE A 516 18.41 14.03 -4.67
C PHE A 516 17.18 13.24 -4.22
N THR A 517 16.01 13.86 -4.28
CA THR A 517 14.74 13.14 -4.17
C THR A 517 14.03 13.25 -5.51
N ASP A 518 13.43 12.16 -5.94
CA ASP A 518 12.60 12.12 -7.16
C ASP A 518 11.34 13.01 -7.07
N TYR A 519 11.15 13.68 -5.91
CA TYR A 519 10.00 14.53 -5.62
C TYR A 519 10.45 15.94 -5.21
N PRO A 520 10.28 16.96 -6.07
CA PRO A 520 10.76 18.32 -5.81
C PRO A 520 10.27 18.94 -4.49
N VAL A 521 9.03 18.67 -4.10
CA VAL A 521 8.45 19.18 -2.84
C VAL A 521 9.10 18.53 -1.61
N ARG A 522 9.49 17.26 -1.69
CA ARG A 522 10.23 16.57 -0.62
C ARG A 522 11.67 17.03 -0.54
N ALA A 523 12.31 17.27 -1.70
CA ALA A 523 13.68 17.75 -1.79
C ALA A 523 13.88 19.03 -0.97
N SER A 524 13.03 20.02 -1.13
CA SER A 524 13.15 21.31 -0.44
C SER A 524 13.10 21.17 1.10
N LYS A 525 12.23 20.29 1.62
CA LYS A 525 12.09 20.03 3.07
C LYS A 525 13.26 19.22 3.64
N CYS A 526 13.71 18.21 2.89
CA CYS A 526 14.87 17.41 3.28
C CYS A 526 16.17 18.25 3.26
N ASN A 527 16.33 19.13 2.27
CA ASN A 527 17.48 20.03 2.20
C ASN A 527 17.52 20.98 3.40
N LYS A 528 16.38 21.49 3.85
CA LYS A 528 16.33 22.29 5.09
C LYS A 528 16.76 21.44 6.29
N LEU A 529 16.18 20.25 6.48
CA LEU A 529 16.51 19.36 7.59
C LEU A 529 18.00 19.01 7.61
N ASN A 530 18.61 18.76 6.45
CA ASN A 530 20.01 18.44 6.37
C ASN A 530 20.94 19.64 6.63
N ARG A 531 20.61 20.83 6.13
CA ARG A 531 21.34 22.04 6.50
C ARG A 531 21.35 22.24 8.02
N ASP A 532 20.23 22.04 8.65
CA ASP A 532 20.07 22.23 10.09
C ASP A 532 20.79 21.13 10.88
N ARG A 533 20.78 19.86 10.41
CA ARG A 533 21.61 18.76 10.97
C ARG A 533 23.11 19.05 10.83
N ALA A 534 23.53 19.49 9.64
CA ALA A 534 24.92 19.83 9.37
C ALA A 534 25.38 21.03 10.20
N LYS A 535 24.52 22.04 10.37
CA LYS A 535 24.79 23.21 11.25
C LYS A 535 24.95 22.77 12.70
N LEU A 536 23.97 22.01 13.24
CA LEU A 536 24.03 21.52 14.61
C LEU A 536 25.30 20.68 14.84
N PHE A 537 25.64 19.78 13.91
CA PHE A 537 26.84 18.96 14.01
C PHE A 537 28.11 19.82 14.05
N ARG A 538 28.27 20.73 13.07
CA ARG A 538 29.47 21.60 12.98
C ARG A 538 29.63 22.52 14.17
N GLU A 539 28.55 23.04 14.77
CA GLU A 539 28.60 23.93 15.93
C GLU A 539 28.89 23.20 17.25
N THR A 540 28.61 21.89 17.33
CA THR A 540 28.66 21.19 18.63
C THR A 540 29.63 20.04 18.71
N PHE A 541 30.10 19.47 17.57
CA PHE A 541 31.00 18.31 17.59
C PHE A 541 32.41 18.67 18.13
N ARG A 542 33.08 17.65 18.63
CA ARG A 542 34.47 17.71 19.07
C ARG A 542 35.24 16.51 18.52
N PRO A 543 36.58 16.62 18.38
CA PRO A 543 37.40 15.44 18.05
C PRO A 543 37.12 14.28 19.00
N GLY A 544 36.95 13.09 18.42
CA GLY A 544 36.58 11.87 19.15
C GLY A 544 35.09 11.62 19.32
N ASP A 545 34.19 12.57 18.95
CA ASP A 545 32.74 12.34 18.91
C ASP A 545 32.35 11.34 17.82
N ILE A 546 31.12 10.86 17.86
CA ILE A 546 30.61 9.82 16.96
C ILE A 546 29.43 10.33 16.16
N LEU A 547 29.50 10.20 14.84
CA LEU A 547 28.36 10.39 13.94
C LEU A 547 27.89 9.04 13.41
N TYR A 548 26.71 8.57 13.84
CA TYR A 548 26.06 7.38 13.33
C TYR A 548 25.06 7.73 12.25
N VAL A 549 25.26 7.18 11.04
CA VAL A 549 24.39 7.38 9.88
C VAL A 549 23.70 6.09 9.53
N ALA A 550 22.36 6.11 9.60
CA ALA A 550 21.49 4.98 9.25
C ALA A 550 20.39 5.42 8.29
N HIS A 551 20.31 4.80 7.13
CA HIS A 551 19.28 5.11 6.14
C HIS A 551 18.93 3.93 5.23
N ARG A 552 17.82 4.06 4.52
CA ARG A 552 17.41 3.12 3.49
C ARG A 552 18.32 3.29 2.26
N SER A 553 19.02 2.21 1.85
CA SER A 553 19.75 2.21 0.58
C SER A 553 18.77 2.18 -0.58
N MET A 554 18.43 3.32 -1.14
CA MET A 554 17.53 3.42 -2.30
C MET A 554 18.04 4.45 -3.32
N GLY A 555 17.70 4.20 -4.58
CA GLY A 555 17.89 5.17 -5.66
C GLY A 555 19.34 5.27 -6.13
N ARG A 556 19.83 6.45 -6.34
CA ARG A 556 21.13 6.78 -6.93
C ARG A 556 22.33 6.34 -6.07
N GLN A 557 22.56 5.04 -6.00
CA GLN A 557 23.61 4.43 -5.17
C GLN A 557 24.99 5.04 -5.41
N GLN A 558 25.30 5.40 -6.66
CA GLN A 558 26.62 5.94 -7.04
C GLN A 558 26.89 7.31 -6.42
N GLU A 559 25.90 8.22 -6.46
CA GLU A 559 26.01 9.54 -5.84
C GLU A 559 26.13 9.44 -4.30
N TRP A 560 25.39 8.51 -3.70
CA TRP A 560 25.46 8.28 -2.27
C TRP A 560 26.83 7.76 -1.81
N PHE A 561 27.44 6.84 -2.58
CA PHE A 561 28.80 6.37 -2.27
C PHE A 561 29.84 7.47 -2.41
N GLN A 562 29.70 8.36 -3.38
CA GLN A 562 30.56 9.54 -3.51
C GLN A 562 30.45 10.46 -2.28
N GLN A 563 29.23 10.80 -1.87
CA GLN A 563 28.99 11.62 -0.66
C GLN A 563 29.53 10.95 0.60
N LEU A 564 29.40 9.61 0.71
CA LEU A 564 29.95 8.88 1.85
C LEU A 564 31.47 8.93 1.87
N THR A 565 32.13 8.85 0.71
CA THR A 565 33.59 9.00 0.62
C THR A 565 34.04 10.38 1.08
N GLU A 566 33.34 11.44 0.67
CA GLU A 566 33.59 12.83 1.10
C GLU A 566 33.37 12.99 2.61
N LEU A 567 32.29 12.41 3.15
CA LEU A 567 32.00 12.41 4.58
C LEU A 567 33.05 11.64 5.37
N SER A 568 33.53 10.50 4.86
CA SER A 568 34.60 9.71 5.49
C SER A 568 35.92 10.47 5.54
N LYS A 569 36.26 11.19 4.47
CA LYS A 569 37.43 12.08 4.45
C LYS A 569 37.28 13.22 5.46
N PHE A 570 36.11 13.86 5.50
CA PHE A 570 35.83 14.90 6.48
C PHE A 570 35.94 14.39 7.94
N ALA A 571 35.44 13.14 8.19
CA ALA A 571 35.58 12.52 9.51
C ALA A 571 37.04 12.29 9.90
N GLN A 572 37.90 11.97 8.94
CA GLN A 572 39.33 11.78 9.15
C GLN A 572 40.04 13.13 9.39
N ASP A 573 39.72 14.16 8.61
CA ASP A 573 40.32 15.51 8.72
C ASP A 573 39.96 16.18 10.05
N GLU A 574 38.73 16.04 10.53
CA GLU A 574 38.22 16.63 11.77
C GLU A 574 38.28 15.69 13.00
N ALA A 575 38.87 14.51 12.85
CA ALA A 575 39.12 13.53 13.90
C ALA A 575 37.88 13.10 14.69
N PHE A 576 36.74 12.92 14.05
CA PHE A 576 35.57 12.27 14.63
C PHE A 576 35.34 10.88 14.02
N HIS A 577 34.54 10.03 14.68
CA HIS A 577 34.24 8.70 14.20
C HIS A 577 32.93 8.68 13.41
N LEU A 578 32.99 8.29 12.15
CA LEU A 578 31.83 8.02 11.33
C LEU A 578 31.44 6.56 11.41
N VAL A 579 30.27 6.26 11.96
CA VAL A 579 29.69 4.91 11.97
C VAL A 579 28.60 4.84 10.91
N VAL A 580 28.72 3.94 9.95
CA VAL A 580 27.75 3.78 8.85
C VAL A 580 27.08 2.42 8.99
N GLN A 581 25.76 2.41 8.95
CA GLN A 581 24.99 1.18 8.91
C GLN A 581 25.16 0.50 7.55
N THR A 582 25.42 -0.80 7.54
CA THR A 582 25.30 -1.62 6.33
C THR A 582 23.82 -1.81 5.95
N LYS A 583 23.58 -2.54 4.90
CA LYS A 583 22.23 -2.71 4.37
C LYS A 583 21.34 -3.48 5.35
N ILE A 584 20.14 -2.94 5.66
CA ILE A 584 19.02 -3.73 6.14
C ILE A 584 18.33 -4.31 4.91
N PRO A 585 18.17 -5.65 4.82
CA PRO A 585 17.53 -6.29 3.68
C PRO A 585 16.13 -5.72 3.42
N LEU A 586 15.87 -5.33 2.16
CA LEU A 586 14.60 -4.70 1.76
C LEU A 586 13.70 -5.69 1.04
N PHE A 587 12.47 -5.84 1.48
CA PHE A 587 11.48 -6.72 0.84
C PHE A 587 11.18 -6.35 -0.61
N GLN A 588 11.34 -5.09 -1.00
CA GLN A 588 11.11 -4.63 -2.38
C GLN A 588 12.13 -5.16 -3.40
N GLU A 589 13.31 -5.60 -2.94
CA GLU A 589 14.34 -6.18 -3.80
C GLU A 589 14.11 -7.67 -4.08
N ILE A 590 13.09 -8.26 -3.45
CA ILE A 590 12.86 -9.69 -3.42
C ILE A 590 11.82 -10.11 -4.46
N LYS A 591 12.26 -10.42 -5.64
CA LYS A 591 11.35 -10.96 -6.67
C LYS A 591 11.51 -12.46 -6.94
N ARG A 592 12.42 -13.17 -6.25
CA ARG A 592 12.83 -14.51 -6.69
C ARG A 592 12.41 -15.69 -5.81
N THR A 593 12.27 -15.50 -4.50
CA THR A 593 12.04 -16.62 -3.56
C THR A 593 10.68 -16.61 -2.87
N MET A 594 10.10 -15.43 -2.63
CA MET A 594 8.77 -15.29 -2.03
C MET A 594 7.93 -14.26 -2.79
N SER A 595 6.63 -14.46 -2.85
CA SER A 595 5.72 -13.43 -3.35
C SER A 595 5.65 -12.27 -2.35
N ARG A 596 5.39 -11.04 -2.83
CA ARG A 596 5.17 -9.87 -1.98
C ARG A 596 4.05 -10.10 -0.95
N GLU A 597 3.01 -10.84 -1.34
CA GLU A 597 1.91 -11.22 -0.47
C GLU A 597 2.37 -12.14 0.67
N SER A 598 3.24 -13.12 0.38
CA SER A 598 3.81 -14.01 1.41
C SER A 598 4.67 -13.25 2.41
N ILE A 599 5.45 -12.26 1.95
CA ILE A 599 6.26 -11.41 2.84
C ILE A 599 5.36 -10.59 3.75
N ASN A 600 4.29 -10.00 3.20
CA ASN A 600 3.31 -9.23 3.97
C ASN A 600 2.68 -10.09 5.06
N MET A 601 2.32 -11.33 4.73
CA MET A 601 1.78 -12.27 5.70
C MET A 601 2.81 -12.60 6.80
N CYS A 602 4.07 -12.80 6.46
CA CYS A 602 5.12 -13.08 7.43
C CYS A 602 5.38 -11.90 8.38
N VAL A 603 5.30 -10.68 7.87
CA VAL A 603 5.57 -9.47 8.68
C VAL A 603 4.36 -9.06 9.51
N GLU A 604 3.13 -9.25 9.00
CA GLU A 604 1.89 -8.77 9.61
C GLU A 604 1.01 -9.87 10.19
N ALA A 605 1.09 -11.11 9.64
CA ALA A 605 0.24 -12.20 10.04
C ALA A 605 0.66 -12.83 11.37
N LYS A 606 -0.32 -13.36 12.06
CA LYS A 606 -0.13 -14.25 13.19
C LYS A 606 -0.37 -15.68 12.76
N TYR A 607 0.41 -16.57 13.35
CA TYR A 607 0.33 -17.99 13.03
C TYR A 607 -0.78 -18.62 13.83
N PHE A 608 -1.75 -19.16 13.14
CA PHE A 608 -2.79 -19.98 13.73
C PHE A 608 -2.34 -21.44 13.71
N TRP A 609 -2.83 -22.21 14.66
CA TRP A 609 -2.52 -23.64 14.77
C TRP A 609 -2.82 -24.44 13.48
N PHE A 610 -3.79 -23.98 12.69
CA PHE A 610 -4.15 -24.58 11.39
C PHE A 610 -3.31 -24.08 10.20
N ASN A 611 -2.39 -23.15 10.41
CA ASN A 611 -1.52 -22.57 9.37
C ASN A 611 -0.03 -22.78 9.68
N SER A 612 0.33 -23.96 10.18
CA SER A 612 1.71 -24.30 10.53
C SER A 612 2.67 -24.29 9.31
N GLY A 613 2.13 -24.46 8.10
CA GLY A 613 2.92 -24.37 6.86
C GLY A 613 3.42 -22.96 6.56
N ALA A 614 2.65 -21.92 6.87
CA ALA A 614 3.05 -20.53 6.65
C ALA A 614 4.28 -20.14 7.49
N LEU A 615 4.45 -20.72 8.68
CA LEU A 615 5.61 -20.48 9.52
C LEU A 615 6.91 -20.96 8.85
N LYS A 616 6.89 -22.14 8.21
CA LYS A 616 8.03 -22.65 7.45
C LYS A 616 8.40 -21.73 6.29
N ASP A 617 7.37 -21.18 5.59
CA ASP A 617 7.59 -20.24 4.49
C ASP A 617 8.16 -18.91 4.98
N CYS A 618 7.77 -18.44 6.17
CA CYS A 618 8.30 -17.21 6.75
C CYS A 618 9.77 -17.33 7.23
N ARG A 619 10.26 -18.52 7.44
CA ARG A 619 11.67 -18.78 7.74
C ARG A 619 12.52 -18.99 6.49
N ARG A 620 11.91 -19.15 5.32
CA ARG A 620 12.67 -19.22 4.08
C ARG A 620 13.37 -17.90 3.83
N PRO A 621 14.63 -17.93 3.39
CA PRO A 621 15.33 -16.73 3.01
C PRO A 621 14.54 -15.98 1.93
N PHE A 622 14.29 -14.70 2.18
CA PHE A 622 13.59 -13.86 1.23
C PHE A 622 14.56 -13.09 0.32
N TRP A 623 15.82 -13.00 0.68
CA TRP A 623 16.88 -12.40 -0.09
C TRP A 623 18.11 -13.32 -0.11
N VAL A 624 18.67 -13.50 -1.29
CA VAL A 624 19.91 -14.25 -1.49
C VAL A 624 20.85 -13.36 -2.30
N PRO A 625 22.10 -13.16 -1.86
CA PRO A 625 23.09 -12.40 -2.60
C PRO A 625 23.24 -12.92 -4.03
N ARG A 626 23.39 -12.03 -5.01
CA ARG A 626 23.75 -12.42 -6.37
C ARG A 626 25.23 -12.83 -6.39
N GLU A 627 25.52 -14.04 -6.81
CA GLU A 627 26.89 -14.45 -7.13
C GLU A 627 27.50 -13.50 -8.17
N GLY A 628 28.73 -13.04 -7.92
CA GLY A 628 29.56 -12.29 -8.88
C GLY A 628 29.37 -10.78 -8.91
N SER A 629 28.45 -10.17 -8.17
CA SER A 629 28.35 -8.71 -8.03
C SER A 629 28.80 -8.27 -6.64
N PRO A 630 29.68 -7.25 -6.49
CA PRO A 630 29.99 -6.72 -5.17
C PRO A 630 28.72 -6.21 -4.51
N SER A 631 28.45 -6.74 -3.30
CA SER A 631 27.28 -6.33 -2.52
C SER A 631 27.38 -4.84 -2.15
N PHE A 632 26.26 -4.25 -1.76
CA PHE A 632 26.27 -2.88 -1.21
C PHE A 632 27.23 -2.80 -0.01
N SER A 633 27.22 -3.80 0.86
CA SER A 633 28.11 -3.88 2.02
C SER A 633 29.58 -4.03 1.65
N ASP A 634 29.93 -4.71 0.55
CA ASP A 634 31.33 -4.80 0.08
C ASP A 634 31.86 -3.45 -0.40
N LYS A 635 31.00 -2.63 -1.02
CA LYS A 635 31.38 -1.27 -1.41
C LYS A 635 31.60 -0.39 -0.17
N LEU A 636 30.75 -0.53 0.87
CA LEU A 636 30.94 0.17 2.13
C LEU A 636 32.24 -0.25 2.83
N LYS A 637 32.55 -1.55 2.85
CA LYS A 637 33.81 -2.06 3.43
C LYS A 637 35.01 -1.43 2.76
N ARG A 638 35.03 -1.30 1.44
CA ARG A 638 36.13 -0.64 0.71
C ARG A 638 36.33 0.83 1.11
N ILE A 639 35.22 1.57 1.36
CA ILE A 639 35.32 2.94 1.82
C ILE A 639 35.84 3.00 3.25
N ALA A 640 35.34 2.14 4.13
CA ALA A 640 35.78 2.08 5.53
C ALA A 640 37.25 1.69 5.63
N ASP A 641 37.73 0.73 4.82
CA ASP A 641 39.14 0.30 4.79
C ASP A 641 40.10 1.42 4.34
N GLN A 642 39.61 2.41 3.60
CA GLN A 642 40.40 3.55 3.12
C GLN A 642 40.47 4.70 4.18
N HIS A 643 39.62 4.69 5.21
CA HIS A 643 39.47 5.77 6.16
C HIS A 643 39.46 5.26 7.61
N ASN A 644 40.49 5.47 8.38
CA ASN A 644 40.66 4.96 9.74
C ASN A 644 39.61 5.43 10.77
N THR A 645 38.85 6.47 10.45
CA THR A 645 37.76 7.00 11.29
C THR A 645 36.38 6.56 10.87
N THR A 646 36.27 5.77 9.78
CA THR A 646 35.00 5.24 9.27
C THR A 646 34.82 3.78 9.69
N TRP A 647 33.70 3.50 10.35
CA TRP A 647 33.36 2.23 10.94
C TRP A 647 32.04 1.71 10.38
N LEU A 648 31.89 0.40 10.26
CA LEU A 648 30.66 -0.20 9.81
C LEU A 648 29.89 -0.86 10.94
N PHE A 649 28.62 -0.54 11.06
CA PHE A 649 27.68 -1.32 11.83
C PHE A 649 27.04 -2.36 10.89
N ASP A 650 27.55 -3.58 10.91
CA ASP A 650 27.19 -4.64 9.95
C ASP A 650 25.87 -5.29 10.30
N THR A 651 24.78 -4.59 10.01
CA THR A 651 23.40 -5.07 10.24
C THR A 651 23.01 -6.18 9.28
N GLU A 652 23.63 -6.27 8.09
CA GLU A 652 23.36 -7.31 7.10
C GLU A 652 23.79 -8.68 7.61
N SER A 653 25.00 -8.83 8.10
CA SER A 653 25.51 -10.09 8.65
C SER A 653 24.81 -10.53 9.92
N LEU A 654 24.20 -9.60 10.67
CA LEU A 654 23.44 -9.90 11.89
C LEU A 654 21.98 -10.30 11.62
N LEU A 655 21.43 -9.92 10.48
CA LEU A 655 20.04 -10.19 10.09
C LEU A 655 19.93 -11.31 9.03
N CYS A 656 21.05 -11.68 8.40
CA CYS A 656 21.12 -12.64 7.32
C CYS A 656 22.16 -13.70 7.68
N ASP A 657 21.95 -14.94 7.25
CA ASP A 657 22.90 -16.04 7.33
C ASP A 657 23.45 -16.40 5.93
N GLY A 658 24.27 -17.46 5.86
CA GLY A 658 24.85 -17.91 4.58
C GLY A 658 23.81 -18.36 3.54
N SER A 659 22.57 -18.63 3.95
CA SER A 659 21.45 -18.99 3.06
C SER A 659 20.64 -17.78 2.60
N GLY A 660 20.81 -16.61 3.25
CA GLY A 660 20.11 -15.36 2.95
C GLY A 660 19.47 -14.72 4.18
N CYS A 661 18.43 -13.90 3.97
CA CYS A 661 17.79 -13.12 5.01
C CYS A 661 16.35 -13.58 5.23
N SER A 662 15.98 -13.83 6.48
CA SER A 662 14.66 -14.29 6.87
C SER A 662 13.86 -13.19 7.59
N THR A 663 12.53 -13.31 7.58
CA THR A 663 11.66 -12.38 8.33
C THR A 663 11.61 -12.69 9.82
N HIS A 664 12.02 -13.89 10.19
CA HIS A 664 12.06 -14.42 11.56
C HIS A 664 13.37 -15.13 11.81
N THR A 665 13.83 -15.18 13.05
CA THR A 665 14.92 -16.05 13.50
C THR A 665 14.45 -17.51 13.54
N GLU A 666 15.38 -18.44 13.76
CA GLU A 666 15.08 -19.87 13.98
C GLU A 666 14.10 -20.08 15.14
N ASP A 667 14.19 -19.26 16.17
CA ASP A 667 13.31 -19.28 17.35
C ASP A 667 11.95 -18.57 17.13
N ASN A 668 11.57 -18.29 15.88
CA ASN A 668 10.35 -17.57 15.52
C ASN A 668 10.26 -16.13 16.03
N VAL A 669 11.37 -15.47 16.27
CA VAL A 669 11.38 -14.07 16.65
C VAL A 669 11.25 -13.20 15.40
N ARG A 670 10.22 -12.37 15.36
CA ARG A 670 9.95 -11.47 14.23
C ARG A 670 10.95 -10.31 14.19
N LEU A 671 11.72 -10.22 13.11
CA LEU A 671 12.77 -9.20 12.95
C LEU A 671 12.26 -7.85 12.44
N TYR A 672 11.21 -7.85 11.65
CA TYR A 672 10.67 -6.62 11.00
C TYR A 672 9.25 -6.32 11.47
N ARG A 673 8.91 -5.04 11.58
CA ARG A 673 7.57 -4.60 12.03
C ARG A 673 6.61 -4.34 10.89
N ASP A 674 7.11 -4.06 9.68
CA ASP A 674 6.32 -3.66 8.53
C ASP A 674 6.96 -4.09 7.20
N GLN A 675 6.24 -3.89 6.11
CA GLN A 675 6.63 -4.27 4.75
C GLN A 675 7.78 -3.43 4.18
N GLU A 676 8.06 -2.29 4.77
CA GLU A 676 9.15 -1.41 4.39
C GLU A 676 10.49 -1.85 5.00
N SER A 677 10.52 -3.00 5.65
CA SER A 677 11.69 -3.57 6.32
C SER A 677 12.19 -2.78 7.53
N HIS A 678 11.33 -1.98 8.17
CA HIS A 678 11.70 -1.38 9.44
C HIS A 678 11.80 -2.46 10.53
N LEU A 679 12.83 -2.38 11.34
CA LEU A 679 13.05 -3.35 12.40
C LEU A 679 11.92 -3.34 13.44
N SER A 680 11.50 -4.53 13.86
CA SER A 680 10.66 -4.72 15.03
C SER A 680 11.41 -4.38 16.31
N LYS A 681 10.73 -4.32 17.45
CA LYS A 681 11.36 -4.20 18.77
C LYS A 681 12.42 -5.30 18.96
N TRP A 682 12.12 -6.53 18.56
CA TRP A 682 13.01 -7.69 18.69
C TRP A 682 14.20 -7.63 17.75
N GLY A 683 13.99 -7.23 16.49
CA GLY A 683 15.10 -6.99 15.58
C GLY A 683 16.06 -5.92 16.09
N GLN A 684 15.54 -4.87 16.73
CA GLN A 684 16.37 -3.86 17.37
C GLN A 684 17.12 -4.40 18.58
N LEU A 685 16.48 -5.21 19.44
CA LEU A 685 17.11 -5.82 20.60
C LEU A 685 18.21 -6.81 20.19
N LEU A 686 18.03 -7.54 19.10
CA LEU A 686 19.07 -8.41 18.54
C LEU A 686 20.33 -7.62 18.15
N LEU A 687 20.15 -6.45 17.55
CA LEU A 687 21.28 -5.60 17.13
C LEU A 687 21.93 -4.82 18.27
N SER A 688 21.24 -4.59 19.39
CA SER A 688 21.68 -3.71 20.48
C SER A 688 23.03 -4.07 21.08
N PRO A 689 23.34 -5.34 21.45
CA PRO A 689 24.64 -5.68 22.02
C PRO A 689 25.78 -5.48 21.03
N HIS A 690 25.54 -5.76 19.74
CA HIS A 690 26.56 -5.59 18.70
C HIS A 690 26.88 -4.12 18.43
N PHE A 691 25.88 -3.24 18.51
CA PHE A 691 26.09 -1.79 18.38
C PHE A 691 26.85 -1.24 19.59
N ALA A 692 26.50 -1.66 20.81
CA ALA A 692 27.21 -1.26 22.01
C ALA A 692 28.69 -1.69 21.96
N ALA A 693 28.95 -2.95 21.61
CA ALA A 693 30.31 -3.47 21.46
C ALA A 693 31.11 -2.75 20.35
N LEU A 694 30.44 -2.29 19.29
CA LEU A 694 31.09 -1.45 18.28
C LEU A 694 31.51 -0.10 18.86
N LEU A 695 30.62 0.58 19.61
CA LEU A 695 30.90 1.88 20.21
C LEU A 695 32.06 1.80 21.22
N GLU A 696 32.19 0.71 21.98
CA GLU A 696 33.31 0.46 22.92
C GLU A 696 34.66 0.31 22.22
N ARG A 697 34.68 -0.22 20.98
CA ARG A 697 35.90 -0.37 20.19
C ARG A 697 36.41 0.93 19.58
N LEU A 698 35.59 1.98 19.55
CA LEU A 698 35.97 3.25 18.96
C LEU A 698 36.99 3.95 19.86
N PRO A 699 38.12 4.46 19.33
CA PRO A 699 39.10 5.19 20.10
C PRO A 699 38.47 6.30 20.91
N GLY A 700 38.91 6.50 22.13
CA GLY A 700 38.46 7.59 22.98
C GLY A 700 38.80 8.97 22.40
N PRO A 701 38.18 10.07 22.89
CA PRO A 701 38.55 11.42 22.50
C PRO A 701 40.02 11.68 22.81
N PRO A 702 40.73 12.44 21.96
CA PRO A 702 42.12 12.80 22.25
C PRO A 702 42.20 13.55 23.60
N PRO A 703 43.28 13.36 24.37
CA PRO A 703 43.46 14.05 25.62
C PRO A 703 43.46 15.56 25.37
N PRO A 704 42.95 16.38 26.33
CA PRO A 704 42.85 17.82 26.16
C PRO A 704 44.25 18.42 25.93
N PRO A 705 44.38 19.41 25.04
CA PRO A 705 45.66 20.07 24.80
C PRO A 705 46.23 20.64 26.13
N GLY A 706 47.43 20.19 26.51
CA GLY A 706 48.06 20.55 27.77
C GLY A 706 48.11 19.46 28.84
N SER A 707 47.54 18.25 28.60
CA SER A 707 47.76 17.09 29.46
C SER A 707 49.09 16.41 29.18
N ALA A 708 49.74 15.80 30.21
CA ALA A 708 51.01 15.12 30.05
C ALA A 708 51.02 14.01 28.98
N GLU A 709 49.84 13.42 28.70
CA GLU A 709 49.66 12.43 27.62
C GLU A 709 49.58 13.07 26.21
N ALA A 710 49.10 14.29 26.09
CA ALA A 710 49.07 15.01 24.80
C ALA A 710 50.50 15.43 24.40
N SER A 711 51.32 15.85 25.36
CA SER A 711 52.72 16.20 25.15
C SER A 711 53.57 15.03 24.69
N THR A 712 53.32 13.82 25.22
CA THR A 712 54.04 12.60 24.80
C THR A 712 53.62 12.08 23.45
N LYS A 713 52.33 12.19 23.08
CA LYS A 713 51.80 11.80 21.73
C LYS A 713 52.19 12.81 20.65
N GLU A 714 52.25 14.09 20.97
CA GLU A 714 52.69 15.16 20.04
C GLU A 714 54.19 15.05 19.82
N ALA A 715 54.97 14.81 20.86
CA ALA A 715 56.43 14.52 20.77
C ALA A 715 56.71 13.28 19.96
N ALA A 716 55.93 12.17 20.13
CA ALA A 716 56.07 10.96 19.33
C ALA A 716 55.64 11.18 17.84
N LYS A 717 54.62 11.99 17.57
CA LYS A 717 54.20 12.37 16.23
C LYS A 717 55.18 13.27 15.50
N GLU A 718 55.82 14.16 16.26
CA GLU A 718 56.87 15.07 15.77
C GLU A 718 58.19 14.30 15.55
N ALA A 719 58.53 13.35 16.42
CA ALA A 719 59.65 12.45 16.24
C ALA A 719 59.46 11.53 15.00
N ALA A 720 58.23 10.97 14.79
CA ALA A 720 57.90 10.23 13.60
C ALA A 720 57.93 11.06 12.30
N LYS A 721 57.51 12.33 12.36
CA LYS A 721 57.59 13.29 11.26
C LYS A 721 59.00 13.76 10.94
N LYS A 722 59.88 13.85 11.96
CA LYS A 722 61.33 14.08 11.82
C LYS A 722 62.07 12.86 11.25
N ALA A 723 61.70 11.65 11.70
CA ALA A 723 62.25 10.41 11.15
C ALA A 723 61.88 10.22 9.67
N ALA A 724 60.66 10.62 9.26
CA ALA A 724 60.22 10.58 7.86
C ALA A 724 60.85 11.64 6.96
N LYS A 725 61.41 12.74 7.52
CA LYS A 725 62.08 13.84 6.77
C LYS A 725 63.58 13.69 6.72
N GLY A 726 64.20 12.69 7.44
CA GLY A 726 65.67 12.51 7.59
C GLY A 726 66.32 11.40 6.76
N GLY A 727 65.59 10.79 5.81
CA GLY A 727 66.15 9.69 5.02
C GLY A 727 66.57 10.13 3.61
N GLY A 728 67.81 10.59 3.47
CA GLY A 728 68.51 10.64 2.15
C GLY A 728 69.21 9.33 1.88
N PRO A 729 69.54 8.94 0.64
CA PRO A 729 69.82 7.60 0.20
C PRO A 729 71.32 7.23 0.44
N GLY A 730 71.55 6.05 1.00
CA GLY A 730 72.94 5.55 1.14
C GLY A 730 73.04 4.13 1.70
N ALA A 731 73.41 3.22 0.79
CA ALA A 731 74.15 1.98 0.97
C ALA A 731 73.57 0.84 1.80
N ALA A 732 73.34 -0.26 1.08
CA ALA A 732 73.35 -1.62 1.63
C ALA A 732 74.73 -2.00 2.17
N PRO A 733 74.84 -2.91 3.14
CA PRO A 733 75.44 -4.21 2.81
C PRO A 733 74.82 -5.44 3.51
N ALA A 734 74.83 -6.50 2.68
CA ALA A 734 75.18 -7.90 2.91
C ALA A 734 74.78 -8.67 4.20
N ALA A 735 74.05 -9.70 3.96
CA ALA A 735 74.07 -11.10 4.36
C ALA A 735 74.83 -11.54 5.58
N THR A 736 74.22 -12.34 6.48
CA THR A 736 74.68 -13.62 7.00
C THR A 736 73.49 -14.42 7.55
N ALA A 737 73.29 -15.51 6.94
CA ALA A 737 73.14 -16.94 7.29
C ALA A 737 72.43 -17.30 8.59
N GLY A 738 71.44 -18.17 8.42
CA GLY A 738 70.58 -19.01 9.24
C GLY A 738 71.23 -19.92 10.32
N PRO A 739 70.62 -20.99 10.79
CA PRO A 739 69.74 -21.94 10.09
C PRO A 739 68.56 -22.55 10.91
N ALA A 740 67.68 -23.19 10.18
CA ALA A 740 67.02 -24.52 10.32
C ALA A 740 66.26 -24.84 11.63
N ALA A 741 65.07 -25.42 11.63
CA ALA A 741 64.59 -26.71 11.12
C ALA A 741 63.08 -26.78 11.21
N ALA A 742 62.40 -27.17 10.24
CA ALA A 742 61.90 -28.46 9.80
C ALA A 742 60.84 -29.10 10.70
N SER A 743 59.64 -29.25 10.16
CA SER A 743 59.03 -30.56 10.05
C SER A 743 57.68 -30.50 9.31
N ALA A 744 57.64 -31.21 8.26
CA ALA A 744 56.63 -31.63 7.37
C ALA A 744 55.66 -32.66 7.97
N ALA A 745 54.43 -32.68 7.46
CA ALA A 745 53.66 -33.88 7.09
C ALA A 745 52.38 -33.48 6.38
N LYS A 746 52.33 -33.66 5.12
CA LYS A 746 51.66 -34.65 4.25
C LYS A 746 50.15 -34.62 4.25
N ARG A 747 49.65 -34.24 3.09
CA ARG A 747 48.36 -34.66 2.48
C ARG A 747 48.40 -36.15 2.17
N PRO A 748 47.22 -36.79 1.99
CA PRO A 748 46.99 -37.32 0.64
C PRO A 748 45.63 -36.95 0.03
N SER A 749 45.71 -36.91 -1.28
CA SER A 749 44.68 -36.84 -2.29
C SER A 749 43.98 -38.20 -2.49
N ALA A 750 42.70 -38.17 -2.86
CA ALA A 750 42.14 -39.04 -3.92
C ALA A 750 40.72 -38.60 -4.27
N ALA A 751 40.51 -38.34 -5.56
CA ALA A 751 39.25 -38.43 -6.29
C ALA A 751 39.31 -39.76 -7.10
N PRO A 752 38.33 -40.11 -7.98
CA PRO A 752 36.87 -39.94 -7.96
C PRO A 752 36.11 -41.24 -8.24
N SER A 753 34.79 -41.28 -8.16
CA SER A 753 33.98 -42.17 -9.01
C SER A 753 32.51 -41.77 -9.06
N SER A 754 32.08 -41.54 -10.25
CA SER A 754 30.83 -41.62 -11.00
C SER A 754 29.79 -42.66 -10.54
N SER A 755 28.50 -42.28 -10.67
CA SER A 755 27.36 -42.91 -11.38
C SER A 755 26.07 -42.37 -10.86
N LYS A 756 25.27 -41.68 -11.70
CA LYS A 756 24.14 -42.10 -12.54
C LYS A 756 22.90 -42.64 -11.77
N GLU A 757 21.79 -41.97 -12.13
CA GLU A 757 20.38 -42.44 -12.20
C GLU A 757 19.61 -42.54 -10.88
N ALA A 758 18.59 -41.74 -10.65
CA ALA A 758 17.20 -41.74 -11.17
C ALA A 758 16.50 -40.44 -10.80
#